data_d2d364a824e45741f571d28c132bbbd8
#
_entry.id   d2d364a824e45741f571d28c132bbbd8
#
_cell.length_a   1.000
_cell.length_b   1.000
_cell.length_c   1.000
_cell.angle_alpha   90.00
_cell.angle_beta   90.00
_cell.angle_gamma   90.00
#
_symmetry.space_group_name_H-M   'P 1'
#
loop_
_entity.id
_entity.type
_entity.pdbx_description
1 polymer ?
#
loop_
_entity_poly.entity_id
_entity_poly.type
_entity_poly.pdbx_seq_one_letter_code
_entity_poly.pdbx_strand_id
1 'polypeptide(L)'
;MKRKDVLLCILFLLVFLSQAATAQVHFTARLTGAQEVPSDTSTASGTASFTLTDEGLSYIIAVDSISKITGANLQLGAMGDTGRVMISLLQGFRGNFGYGIWKNNDTVPLNEEVIGKLLTGNVYLNIITETHPKGEIRGQVLPTSGTSLTATFSGDQEAPAVASGGSGTGSFLLTDAGLVYSITVSGLNDGKDAITEAHFYMGPLGINGSEIRPLTFTGNKAVGFWSKKDSLVPLNDRLITALLTDSVYINVHTKSNPQGEIRAQVHLEGGMGFYANLTGAQEVPPVNTTARATGSFIMTHKGLVFNITVNSKDSILFAQFYKAPEGMIGGVVRNISELNGSTATGIWKFDDPEPLSNDMIAELMKGNIYINMITDKNRTGEIRGQLRLINGAMFTADLSAAQVRTQTPHNPNGKGSANFYFTNEGLAFNITLAKTDTLKAAHLFTGKTGRNGNIVKSIKEFVRYTANGVWKYTDSLQALTPELVNSLFRGEIYLNVRTRVDTLGGLRGQLLLSTGTNFRTDLTGSQEVPRINSSAKATGSFTLTNEGLAYKLTADNIFISGAHFHMGEPGVPGNIVKDIITDFVGNTATGVWKATGNQPLTPDLVRALLTGKLYFSIHSPSRPLGELRGQILLNGGWGFSAHLNGFQVVPSIATSAYGDASLTLTPAGLVHDITMTGLEPTGLSFYKGPQGQNGTPVHTVATTFKTKTVSDVWLTTGSDSLDFDNIATLLTEGLYLNASTEQNPNGEIRGQVVRLVENAVLSAHGKNSMPVRYSLEQNYPNPFNPSTSIRFTLPTSGLVNLTVYNMLGQRVVTLVNQNMTAGSHEVKFDASRLTSGMYLYRLSAGEYVSVRKMMLLK
;
A
#
# COMPACT_ATOMS: atom_id res chain seq x y z
N MET A 1 -18.06 40.22 -30.92
CA MET A 1 -17.46 39.74 -29.62
C MET A 1 -15.95 39.85 -29.75
N LYS A 2 -15.34 40.71 -28.94
CA LYS A 2 -13.91 41.04 -29.11
C LYS A 2 -13.05 39.96 -28.43
N ARG A 3 -11.90 39.61 -29.04
CA ARG A 3 -10.91 38.60 -28.62
C ARG A 3 -10.50 38.67 -27.11
N LYS A 4 -10.84 39.72 -26.39
CA LYS A 4 -10.58 39.87 -24.94
C LYS A 4 -11.56 39.09 -24.06
N ASP A 5 -12.81 38.88 -24.51
CA ASP A 5 -13.83 38.20 -23.70
C ASP A 5 -13.66 36.68 -23.71
N VAL A 6 -13.07 36.12 -24.76
CA VAL A 6 -12.74 34.71 -24.88
C VAL A 6 -11.50 34.34 -24.00
N LEU A 7 -10.55 35.27 -23.86
CA LEU A 7 -9.35 35.06 -23.00
C LEU A 7 -9.72 35.13 -21.50
N LEU A 8 -10.74 35.93 -21.13
CA LEU A 8 -11.21 36.02 -19.74
C LEU A 8 -12.04 34.78 -19.34
N CYS A 9 -12.82 34.19 -20.27
CA CYS A 9 -13.51 32.91 -20.04
C CYS A 9 -12.55 31.71 -19.95
N ILE A 10 -11.44 31.73 -20.70
CA ILE A 10 -10.42 30.68 -20.64
C ILE A 10 -9.58 30.81 -19.36
N LEU A 11 -9.35 32.04 -18.88
CA LEU A 11 -8.64 32.26 -17.59
C LEU A 11 -9.54 31.90 -16.37
N PHE A 12 -10.89 32.03 -16.48
CA PHE A 12 -11.82 31.60 -15.45
C PHE A 12 -12.08 30.09 -15.46
N LEU A 13 -11.86 29.40 -16.58
CA LEU A 13 -11.97 27.94 -16.68
C LEU A 13 -10.69 27.22 -16.20
N LEU A 14 -9.54 27.92 -16.14
CA LEU A 14 -8.25 27.38 -15.67
C LEU A 14 -8.01 27.54 -14.16
N VAL A 15 -8.90 28.22 -13.42
CA VAL A 15 -8.82 28.34 -11.95
C VAL A 15 -9.61 27.25 -11.20
N PHE A 16 -10.31 26.34 -11.92
CA PHE A 16 -11.11 25.27 -11.29
C PHE A 16 -10.51 23.86 -11.44
N LEU A 17 -9.26 23.73 -11.85
CA LEU A 17 -8.61 22.43 -12.00
C LEU A 17 -7.19 22.40 -11.43
N SER A 18 -7.04 22.68 -10.15
CA SER A 18 -5.92 22.19 -9.35
C SER A 18 -6.30 22.16 -7.89
N GLN A 19 -7.25 21.31 -7.51
CA GLN A 19 -7.18 20.77 -6.17
C GLN A 19 -6.08 19.72 -6.23
N ALA A 20 -4.92 20.08 -5.71
CA ALA A 20 -3.84 19.14 -5.49
C ALA A 20 -4.38 17.98 -4.65
N ALA A 21 -4.18 16.76 -5.11
CA ALA A 21 -4.52 15.57 -4.35
C ALA A 21 -3.84 15.64 -2.99
N THR A 22 -4.60 15.78 -1.90
CA THR A 22 -4.04 15.81 -0.55
C THR A 22 -3.56 14.40 -0.18
N ALA A 23 -2.36 14.35 0.39
CA ALA A 23 -1.75 13.10 0.81
C ALA A 23 -2.62 12.43 1.89
N GLN A 24 -3.01 11.16 1.69
CA GLN A 24 -3.80 10.40 2.65
C GLN A 24 -3.06 9.13 3.07
N VAL A 25 -2.95 8.91 4.37
CA VAL A 25 -2.43 7.64 4.92
C VAL A 25 -3.50 7.00 5.78
N HIS A 26 -3.83 5.78 5.48
CA HIS A 26 -4.80 5.00 6.23
C HIS A 26 -4.11 4.15 7.29
N PHE A 27 -4.70 4.13 8.49
CA PHE A 27 -4.26 3.32 9.63
C PHE A 27 -5.44 2.54 10.18
N THR A 28 -5.14 1.40 10.79
CA THR A 28 -6.09 0.59 11.53
C THR A 28 -5.55 0.26 12.91
N ALA A 29 -6.47 0.01 13.85
CA ALA A 29 -6.15 -0.62 15.12
C ALA A 29 -7.21 -1.65 15.46
N ARG A 30 -6.79 -2.90 15.73
CA ARG A 30 -7.63 -3.95 16.27
C ARG A 30 -7.44 -3.95 17.79
N LEU A 31 -8.54 -3.76 18.54
CA LEU A 31 -8.52 -3.62 19.98
C LEU A 31 -8.90 -4.95 20.67
N THR A 32 -8.08 -5.40 21.60
CA THR A 32 -8.32 -6.60 22.43
C THR A 32 -7.69 -6.41 23.82
N GLY A 33 -8.24 -7.10 24.84
CA GLY A 33 -7.65 -7.11 26.19
C GLY A 33 -6.26 -7.73 26.22
N ALA A 34 -5.97 -8.71 25.35
CA ALA A 34 -4.67 -9.36 25.26
C ALA A 34 -3.53 -8.41 24.89
N GLN A 35 -3.81 -7.29 24.24
CA GLN A 35 -2.81 -6.27 23.89
C GLN A 35 -2.54 -5.27 25.02
N GLU A 36 -3.33 -5.27 26.11
CA GLU A 36 -3.05 -4.45 27.29
C GLU A 36 -1.72 -4.84 27.94
N VAL A 37 -1.14 -3.92 28.70
CA VAL A 37 0.13 -4.16 29.40
C VAL A 37 -0.01 -3.76 30.87
N PRO A 38 -0.13 -4.75 31.78
CA PRO A 38 -0.23 -6.19 31.54
C PRO A 38 -1.51 -6.57 30.79
N SER A 39 -1.50 -7.74 30.12
CA SER A 39 -2.66 -8.24 29.35
C SER A 39 -3.91 -8.38 30.22
N ASP A 40 -5.06 -8.02 29.66
CA ASP A 40 -6.37 -8.15 30.27
C ASP A 40 -7.13 -9.35 29.68
N THR A 41 -7.95 -10.02 30.48
CA THR A 41 -8.76 -11.18 30.07
C THR A 41 -10.12 -10.80 29.53
N SER A 42 -10.41 -9.52 29.36
CA SER A 42 -11.67 -9.03 28.82
C SER A 42 -11.97 -9.65 27.44
N THR A 43 -13.22 -10.02 27.23
CA THR A 43 -13.76 -10.47 25.93
C THR A 43 -14.19 -9.31 25.04
N ALA A 44 -14.12 -8.08 25.55
CA ALA A 44 -14.38 -6.88 24.75
C ALA A 44 -13.41 -6.79 23.54
N SER A 45 -13.89 -6.27 22.45
CA SER A 45 -13.12 -6.14 21.23
C SER A 45 -13.55 -4.90 20.43
N GLY A 46 -12.73 -4.49 19.46
CA GLY A 46 -13.09 -3.37 18.61
C GLY A 46 -12.14 -3.18 17.44
N THR A 47 -12.57 -2.31 16.55
CA THR A 47 -11.77 -1.80 15.43
C THR A 47 -11.74 -0.29 15.44
N ALA A 48 -10.65 0.28 14.97
CA ALA A 48 -10.55 1.71 14.72
C ALA A 48 -9.87 1.93 13.37
N SER A 49 -10.47 2.79 12.58
CA SER A 49 -9.93 3.28 11.30
C SER A 49 -9.52 4.74 11.45
N PHE A 50 -8.32 5.07 10.98
CA PHE A 50 -7.81 6.43 10.98
C PHE A 50 -7.37 6.82 9.57
N THR A 51 -7.59 8.09 9.22
CA THR A 51 -7.11 8.64 7.96
C THR A 51 -6.40 9.96 8.22
N LEU A 52 -5.11 10.00 7.92
CA LEU A 52 -4.30 11.21 7.97
C LEU A 52 -4.48 11.99 6.66
N THR A 53 -4.89 13.26 6.80
CA THR A 53 -5.04 14.23 5.71
C THR A 53 -4.34 15.53 6.07
N ASP A 54 -4.32 16.51 5.16
CA ASP A 54 -3.82 17.85 5.47
C ASP A 54 -4.64 18.57 6.56
N GLU A 55 -5.91 18.20 6.75
CA GLU A 55 -6.76 18.75 7.81
C GLU A 55 -6.48 18.15 9.20
N GLY A 56 -5.88 16.96 9.26
CA GLY A 56 -5.60 16.23 10.48
C GLY A 56 -5.83 14.72 10.36
N LEU A 57 -5.91 14.03 11.51
CA LEU A 57 -6.17 12.61 11.63
C LEU A 57 -7.66 12.38 11.95
N SER A 58 -8.46 12.04 10.95
CA SER A 58 -9.84 11.60 11.17
C SER A 58 -9.85 10.19 11.75
N TYR A 59 -10.85 9.88 12.59
CA TYR A 59 -10.98 8.55 13.19
C TYR A 59 -12.43 8.11 13.27
N ILE A 60 -12.62 6.79 13.16
CA ILE A 60 -13.86 6.06 13.43
C ILE A 60 -13.47 4.87 14.29
N ILE A 61 -14.20 4.65 15.39
CA ILE A 61 -13.91 3.62 16.39
C ILE A 61 -15.22 2.91 16.71
N ALA A 62 -15.27 1.60 16.55
CA ALA A 62 -16.38 0.76 17.00
C ALA A 62 -15.86 -0.26 18.00
N VAL A 63 -16.52 -0.37 19.15
CA VAL A 63 -16.19 -1.36 20.19
C VAL A 63 -17.42 -2.17 20.58
N ASP A 64 -17.21 -3.42 20.93
CA ASP A 64 -18.25 -4.36 21.33
C ASP A 64 -17.93 -5.03 22.66
N SER A 65 -18.98 -5.50 23.34
CA SER A 65 -18.92 -6.26 24.61
C SER A 65 -18.15 -5.50 25.70
N ILE A 66 -18.30 -4.19 25.74
CA ILE A 66 -17.61 -3.26 26.66
C ILE A 66 -18.62 -2.52 27.53
N SER A 67 -18.27 -2.32 28.80
CA SER A 67 -19.07 -1.55 29.74
C SER A 67 -18.92 -0.05 29.52
N LYS A 68 -19.40 0.78 30.43
CA LYS A 68 -19.34 2.23 30.34
C LYS A 68 -17.92 2.74 30.11
N ILE A 69 -17.67 3.31 28.93
CA ILE A 69 -16.39 3.91 28.57
C ILE A 69 -16.18 5.19 29.36
N THR A 70 -15.05 5.29 30.03
CA THR A 70 -14.59 6.46 30.81
C THR A 70 -13.39 7.14 30.20
N GLY A 71 -12.69 6.49 29.23
CA GLY A 71 -11.59 7.04 28.51
C GLY A 71 -11.38 6.36 27.17
N ALA A 72 -10.94 7.12 26.19
CA ALA A 72 -10.49 6.65 24.88
C ALA A 72 -9.30 7.50 24.47
N ASN A 73 -8.11 6.95 24.55
CA ASN A 73 -6.88 7.73 24.45
C ASN A 73 -5.93 7.20 23.39
N LEU A 74 -5.40 8.08 22.54
CA LEU A 74 -4.17 7.77 21.80
C LEU A 74 -2.98 8.00 22.72
N GLN A 75 -2.13 7.00 22.83
CA GLN A 75 -0.96 6.98 23.72
C GLN A 75 0.31 6.64 22.94
N LEU A 76 1.44 7.23 23.39
CA LEU A 76 2.74 6.97 22.80
C LEU A 76 3.32 5.68 23.38
N GLY A 77 3.68 4.73 22.52
CA GLY A 77 4.34 3.47 22.90
C GLY A 77 4.33 2.49 21.75
N ALA A 78 5.41 1.71 21.63
CA ALA A 78 5.48 0.59 20.68
C ALA A 78 4.61 -0.59 21.17
N MET A 79 4.44 -1.59 20.32
CA MET A 79 3.74 -2.82 20.70
C MET A 79 4.44 -3.48 21.91
N GLY A 80 3.66 -3.81 22.94
CA GLY A 80 4.15 -4.35 24.21
C GLY A 80 4.68 -3.31 25.21
N ASP A 81 4.78 -2.03 24.85
CA ASP A 81 5.22 -0.95 25.76
C ASP A 81 4.03 -0.10 26.23
N THR A 82 4.14 0.46 27.44
CA THR A 82 3.21 1.48 27.95
C THR A 82 3.78 2.87 27.70
N GLY A 83 2.90 3.87 27.58
CA GLY A 83 3.35 5.23 27.37
C GLY A 83 2.36 6.29 27.79
N ARG A 84 2.76 7.55 27.62
CA ARG A 84 1.95 8.70 28.04
C ARG A 84 0.77 8.93 27.09
N VAL A 85 -0.33 9.45 27.63
CA VAL A 85 -1.47 9.93 26.84
C VAL A 85 -1.01 11.10 25.96
N MET A 86 -1.36 11.05 24.69
CA MET A 86 -1.13 12.12 23.72
C MET A 86 -2.40 12.97 23.60
N ILE A 87 -3.54 12.34 23.36
CA ILE A 87 -4.83 13.00 23.23
C ILE A 87 -5.95 12.07 23.67
N SER A 88 -7.02 12.65 24.26
CA SER A 88 -8.27 11.93 24.54
C SER A 88 -9.27 12.12 23.41
N LEU A 89 -9.82 11.01 22.94
CA LEU A 89 -10.85 10.96 21.90
C LEU A 89 -12.26 10.77 22.49
N LEU A 90 -12.40 10.75 23.83
CA LEU A 90 -13.64 10.42 24.53
C LEU A 90 -14.81 11.32 24.14
N GLN A 91 -14.56 12.60 23.85
CA GLN A 91 -15.60 13.54 23.41
C GLN A 91 -16.27 13.13 22.09
N GLY A 92 -15.59 12.36 21.26
CA GLY A 92 -16.14 11.81 20.02
C GLY A 92 -17.06 10.61 20.21
N PHE A 93 -17.09 10.00 21.41
CA PHE A 93 -17.86 8.78 21.66
C PHE A 93 -19.35 9.06 21.92
N ARG A 94 -20.19 8.19 21.36
CA ARG A 94 -21.63 8.05 21.62
C ARG A 94 -21.92 6.57 21.85
N GLY A 95 -22.04 6.18 23.13
CA GLY A 95 -22.07 4.76 23.49
C GLY A 95 -20.77 4.06 23.09
N ASN A 96 -20.87 2.98 22.34
CA ASN A 96 -19.76 2.15 21.90
C ASN A 96 -19.17 2.57 20.54
N PHE A 97 -19.52 3.75 20.06
CA PHE A 97 -19.09 4.27 18.77
C PHE A 97 -18.46 5.66 18.91
N GLY A 98 -17.25 5.83 18.39
CA GLY A 98 -16.49 7.06 18.44
C GLY A 98 -16.08 7.55 17.06
N TYR A 99 -16.15 8.86 16.80
CA TYR A 99 -15.70 9.46 15.58
C TYR A 99 -15.31 10.93 15.78
N GLY A 100 -14.44 11.42 14.92
CA GLY A 100 -13.96 12.81 14.96
C GLY A 100 -12.73 13.05 14.11
N ILE A 101 -12.09 14.18 14.36
CA ILE A 101 -10.82 14.55 13.71
C ILE A 101 -9.91 15.21 14.75
N TRP A 102 -8.65 14.79 14.81
CA TRP A 102 -7.56 15.43 15.54
C TRP A 102 -6.76 16.30 14.59
N LYS A 103 -6.75 17.62 14.86
CA LYS A 103 -6.25 18.63 13.92
C LYS A 103 -4.87 19.15 14.30
N ASN A 104 -4.21 19.73 13.30
CA ASN A 104 -2.91 20.41 13.47
C ASN A 104 -3.01 21.68 14.34
N ASN A 105 -4.19 22.26 14.49
CA ASN A 105 -4.45 23.47 15.26
C ASN A 105 -5.28 23.23 16.53
N ASP A 106 -5.43 21.99 16.98
CA ASP A 106 -6.03 21.66 18.28
C ASP A 106 -5.11 22.07 19.43
N THR A 107 -5.65 22.14 20.65
CA THR A 107 -4.87 22.47 21.87
C THR A 107 -3.66 21.55 22.06
N VAL A 108 -3.79 20.28 21.66
CA VAL A 108 -2.69 19.32 21.48
C VAL A 108 -2.57 19.11 19.98
N PRO A 109 -1.63 19.75 19.28
CA PRO A 109 -1.59 19.74 17.83
C PRO A 109 -1.04 18.40 17.30
N LEU A 110 -1.60 17.95 16.18
CA LEU A 110 -1.05 16.87 15.37
C LEU A 110 0.14 17.42 14.55
N ASN A 111 1.36 17.31 15.07
CA ASN A 111 2.57 17.79 14.41
C ASN A 111 3.35 16.68 13.70
N GLU A 112 4.41 17.03 12.96
CA GLU A 112 5.24 16.07 12.19
C GLU A 112 5.89 14.98 13.10
N GLU A 113 6.25 15.31 14.32
CA GLU A 113 6.81 14.33 15.26
C GLU A 113 5.77 13.24 15.58
N VAL A 114 4.55 13.66 15.90
CA VAL A 114 3.43 12.76 16.18
C VAL A 114 3.06 11.93 14.96
N ILE A 115 3.04 12.54 13.78
CA ILE A 115 2.82 11.84 12.51
C ILE A 115 3.90 10.77 12.31
N GLY A 116 5.17 11.10 12.56
CA GLY A 116 6.25 10.12 12.52
C GLY A 116 6.06 8.96 13.49
N LYS A 117 5.55 9.21 14.71
CA LYS A 117 5.24 8.15 15.70
C LYS A 117 4.08 7.25 15.24
N LEU A 118 3.03 7.83 14.65
CA LEU A 118 1.92 7.06 14.05
C LEU A 118 2.44 6.16 12.93
N LEU A 119 3.20 6.72 11.99
CA LEU A 119 3.72 6.00 10.83
C LEU A 119 4.71 4.88 11.20
N THR A 120 5.49 5.08 12.25
CA THR A 120 6.43 4.06 12.75
C THR A 120 5.79 3.04 13.68
N GLY A 121 4.46 3.09 13.89
CA GLY A 121 3.72 2.16 14.74
C GLY A 121 4.03 2.31 16.24
N ASN A 122 4.37 3.53 16.69
CA ASN A 122 4.65 3.85 18.07
C ASN A 122 3.50 4.60 18.77
N VAL A 123 2.27 4.38 18.31
CA VAL A 123 1.05 4.93 18.91
C VAL A 123 0.02 3.81 19.04
N TYR A 124 -0.68 3.77 20.16
CA TYR A 124 -1.78 2.85 20.37
C TYR A 124 -3.03 3.56 20.87
N LEU A 125 -4.20 2.99 20.56
CA LEU A 125 -5.49 3.37 21.12
C LEU A 125 -5.77 2.52 22.34
N ASN A 126 -6.12 3.16 23.47
CA ASN A 126 -6.51 2.51 24.72
C ASN A 126 -7.93 2.93 25.09
N ILE A 127 -8.83 1.99 25.31
CA ILE A 127 -10.20 2.20 25.79
C ILE A 127 -10.27 1.81 27.27
N ILE A 128 -10.68 2.77 28.05
CA ILE A 128 -10.73 2.70 29.52
C ILE A 128 -12.20 2.65 29.95
N THR A 129 -12.52 1.79 30.94
CA THR A 129 -13.86 1.66 31.50
C THR A 129 -13.86 1.86 33.01
N GLU A 130 -15.05 1.92 33.64
CA GLU A 130 -15.17 2.00 35.10
C GLU A 130 -14.54 0.78 35.79
N THR A 131 -14.63 -0.39 35.20
CA THR A 131 -14.09 -1.65 35.73
C THR A 131 -12.60 -1.83 35.45
N HIS A 132 -12.08 -1.20 34.40
CA HIS A 132 -10.67 -1.29 34.00
C HIS A 132 -10.06 0.12 33.84
N PRO A 133 -9.72 0.80 34.94
CA PRO A 133 -9.29 2.21 34.92
C PRO A 133 -7.90 2.43 34.32
N LYS A 134 -7.16 1.38 34.00
CA LYS A 134 -5.87 1.44 33.28
C LYS A 134 -6.00 1.15 31.80
N GLY A 135 -7.08 0.53 31.37
CA GLY A 135 -7.40 0.10 30.01
C GLY A 135 -8.06 -1.27 30.03
N GLU A 136 -9.11 -1.45 29.24
CA GLU A 136 -9.80 -2.74 29.07
C GLU A 136 -9.42 -3.39 27.75
N ILE A 137 -9.35 -2.61 26.68
CA ILE A 137 -8.89 -3.07 25.38
C ILE A 137 -7.97 -2.04 24.73
N ARG A 138 -6.92 -2.55 24.09
CA ARG A 138 -5.88 -1.78 23.43
C ARG A 138 -5.66 -2.28 22.01
N GLY A 139 -5.30 -1.37 21.09
CA GLY A 139 -4.86 -1.71 19.74
C GLY A 139 -3.74 -0.81 19.26
N GLN A 140 -2.67 -1.39 18.70
CA GLN A 140 -1.61 -0.63 18.06
C GLN A 140 -2.13 0.01 16.79
N VAL A 141 -1.88 1.31 16.58
CA VAL A 141 -2.25 2.04 15.36
C VAL A 141 -1.18 1.80 14.31
N LEU A 142 -1.56 1.14 13.22
CA LEU A 142 -0.63 0.68 12.17
C LEU A 142 -1.05 1.18 10.80
N PRO A 143 -0.12 1.68 9.96
CA PRO A 143 -0.43 2.06 8.59
C PRO A 143 -0.76 0.82 7.75
N THR A 144 -1.84 0.87 6.99
CA THR A 144 -2.33 -0.22 6.14
C THR A 144 -2.27 0.12 4.65
N SER A 145 -1.95 1.36 4.29
CA SER A 145 -1.76 1.80 2.91
C SER A 145 -0.31 2.19 2.64
N GLY A 146 0.20 1.82 1.49
CA GLY A 146 1.54 2.16 1.06
C GLY A 146 2.17 1.10 0.16
N THR A 147 3.35 1.40 -0.34
CA THR A 147 4.18 0.48 -1.14
C THR A 147 5.37 0.02 -0.31
N SER A 148 5.53 -1.29 -0.18
CA SER A 148 6.65 -1.91 0.53
C SER A 148 7.89 -1.97 -0.34
N LEU A 149 9.04 -1.66 0.29
CA LEU A 149 10.36 -1.88 -0.30
C LEU A 149 11.24 -2.59 0.74
N THR A 150 12.28 -3.25 0.28
CA THR A 150 13.24 -3.99 1.11
C THR A 150 14.67 -3.65 0.74
N ALA A 151 15.59 -3.92 1.65
CA ALA A 151 17.02 -3.83 1.39
C ALA A 151 17.74 -4.96 2.12
N THR A 152 18.75 -5.54 1.49
CA THR A 152 19.63 -6.56 2.10
C THR A 152 21.08 -6.06 2.00
N PHE A 153 21.73 -5.85 3.13
CA PHE A 153 23.06 -5.25 3.23
C PHE A 153 24.16 -6.29 3.12
N SER A 154 25.19 -5.99 2.34
CA SER A 154 26.44 -6.76 2.30
C SER A 154 27.59 -5.93 1.72
N GLY A 155 28.82 -6.24 2.09
CA GLY A 155 30.02 -5.65 1.49
C GLY A 155 30.16 -5.97 0.00
N ASP A 156 29.57 -7.06 -0.45
CA ASP A 156 29.61 -7.47 -1.88
C ASP A 156 28.86 -6.49 -2.80
N GLN A 157 27.90 -5.71 -2.25
CA GLN A 157 27.16 -4.70 -3.01
C GLN A 157 27.93 -3.38 -3.14
N GLU A 158 28.97 -3.16 -2.34
CA GLU A 158 29.84 -2.00 -2.50
C GLU A 158 30.46 -1.94 -3.90
N ALA A 159 30.78 -0.74 -4.32
CA ALA A 159 31.43 -0.53 -5.63
C ALA A 159 32.68 0.38 -5.46
N PRO A 160 33.89 -0.23 -5.37
CA PRO A 160 34.20 -1.67 -5.48
C PRO A 160 33.73 -2.49 -4.27
N ALA A 161 33.55 -3.81 -4.46
CA ALA A 161 33.11 -4.73 -3.41
C ALA A 161 34.11 -4.78 -2.23
N VAL A 162 33.60 -4.78 -1.01
CA VAL A 162 34.34 -4.86 0.26
C VAL A 162 34.20 -6.24 0.87
N ALA A 163 35.32 -6.80 1.31
CA ALA A 163 35.31 -8.07 2.06
C ALA A 163 34.93 -7.77 3.53
N SER A 164 33.64 -7.80 3.81
CA SER A 164 33.05 -7.50 5.11
C SER A 164 32.31 -8.70 5.67
N GLY A 165 32.38 -8.89 6.99
CA GLY A 165 31.50 -9.80 7.74
C GLY A 165 30.17 -9.14 8.10
N GLY A 166 30.00 -7.84 7.83
CA GLY A 166 28.80 -7.09 8.06
C GLY A 166 27.65 -7.52 7.15
N SER A 167 26.45 -7.54 7.69
CA SER A 167 25.22 -7.86 6.97
C SER A 167 24.03 -7.11 7.59
N GLY A 168 22.89 -7.09 6.91
CA GLY A 168 21.72 -6.45 7.46
C GLY A 168 20.47 -6.59 6.59
N THR A 169 19.34 -6.21 7.15
CA THR A 169 18.07 -6.13 6.46
C THR A 169 17.37 -4.81 6.78
N GLY A 170 16.65 -4.29 5.80
CA GLY A 170 15.81 -3.10 5.92
C GLY A 170 14.41 -3.38 5.36
N SER A 171 13.41 -2.93 6.08
CA SER A 171 12.01 -2.89 5.65
C SER A 171 11.55 -1.44 5.55
N PHE A 172 10.87 -1.12 4.45
CA PHE A 172 10.43 0.25 4.16
C PHE A 172 8.96 0.23 3.76
N LEU A 173 8.25 1.31 4.09
CA LEU A 173 6.89 1.56 3.64
C LEU A 173 6.81 2.99 3.08
N LEU A 174 6.67 3.11 1.77
CA LEU A 174 6.41 4.39 1.12
C LEU A 174 4.91 4.68 1.22
N THR A 175 4.57 5.76 1.91
CA THR A 175 3.20 6.27 2.08
C THR A 175 3.02 7.61 1.40
N ASP A 176 1.83 8.16 1.44
CA ASP A 176 1.58 9.52 0.95
C ASP A 176 2.23 10.61 1.81
N ALA A 177 2.50 10.34 3.07
CA ALA A 177 3.21 11.28 3.96
C ALA A 177 4.73 11.22 3.79
N GLY A 178 5.30 10.08 3.37
CA GLY A 178 6.74 9.87 3.22
C GLY A 178 7.16 8.40 3.36
N LEU A 179 8.46 8.17 3.53
CA LEU A 179 9.08 6.85 3.65
C LEU A 179 9.34 6.49 5.11
N VAL A 180 8.66 5.46 5.60
CA VAL A 180 8.97 4.81 6.90
C VAL A 180 10.06 3.79 6.67
N TYR A 181 11.02 3.66 7.59
CA TYR A 181 12.08 2.66 7.51
C TYR A 181 12.38 2.03 8.87
N SER A 182 12.73 0.74 8.84
CA SER A 182 13.31 -0.02 9.95
C SER A 182 14.44 -0.88 9.41
N ILE A 183 15.66 -0.63 9.88
CA ILE A 183 16.90 -1.26 9.41
C ILE A 183 17.62 -1.85 10.60
N THR A 184 18.09 -3.10 10.49
CA THR A 184 19.00 -3.71 11.45
C THR A 184 20.21 -4.24 10.70
N VAL A 185 21.40 -3.90 11.19
CA VAL A 185 22.68 -4.44 10.71
C VAL A 185 23.34 -5.26 11.79
N SER A 186 24.22 -6.17 11.40
CA SER A 186 24.95 -7.07 12.30
C SER A 186 26.38 -7.23 11.81
N GLY A 187 27.30 -7.55 12.70
CA GLY A 187 28.72 -7.77 12.38
C GLY A 187 29.53 -6.48 12.18
N LEU A 188 29.06 -5.31 12.64
CA LEU A 188 29.69 -4.01 12.48
C LEU A 188 30.11 -3.33 13.80
N ASN A 189 29.96 -3.96 14.97
CA ASN A 189 30.08 -3.28 16.27
C ASN A 189 31.34 -3.59 17.10
N ASP A 190 32.32 -4.30 16.55
CA ASP A 190 33.48 -4.67 17.33
C ASP A 190 34.64 -3.66 17.17
N GLY A 191 34.49 -2.51 17.84
CA GLY A 191 35.56 -1.51 18.05
C GLY A 191 36.13 -0.82 16.82
N LYS A 192 36.71 -1.56 15.88
CA LYS A 192 37.23 -1.01 14.62
C LYS A 192 36.16 -0.78 13.58
N ASP A 193 35.07 -1.58 13.64
CA ASP A 193 34.00 -1.56 12.65
C ASP A 193 32.73 -0.89 13.17
N ALA A 194 32.87 0.00 14.19
CA ALA A 194 31.76 0.84 14.64
C ALA A 194 31.24 1.71 13.50
N ILE A 195 29.93 1.77 13.35
CA ILE A 195 29.26 2.65 12.38
C ILE A 195 29.66 4.09 12.67
N THR A 196 30.22 4.76 11.68
CA THR A 196 30.60 6.17 11.76
C THR A 196 29.51 7.07 11.17
N GLU A 197 28.94 6.65 10.05
CA GLU A 197 27.85 7.36 9.37
C GLU A 197 27.10 6.40 8.44
N ALA A 198 25.91 6.79 8.03
CA ALA A 198 25.12 6.09 7.03
C ALA A 198 24.21 7.06 6.29
N HIS A 199 23.99 6.84 4.99
CA HIS A 199 23.21 7.74 4.16
C HIS A 199 22.41 6.98 3.11
N PHE A 200 21.30 7.60 2.65
CA PHE A 200 20.69 7.29 1.37
C PHE A 200 21.49 7.94 0.24
N TYR A 201 21.67 7.22 -0.86
CA TYR A 201 22.35 7.66 -2.07
C TYR A 201 21.50 7.47 -3.31
N MET A 202 21.70 8.31 -4.33
CA MET A 202 21.08 8.18 -5.65
C MET A 202 22.01 7.40 -6.57
N GLY A 203 21.63 6.20 -6.97
CA GLY A 203 22.38 5.38 -7.93
C GLY A 203 21.73 4.03 -8.14
N PRO A 204 21.74 3.50 -9.36
CA PRO A 204 21.30 2.14 -9.64
C PRO A 204 22.30 1.11 -9.10
N LEU A 205 21.87 -0.15 -9.09
CA LEU A 205 22.68 -1.27 -8.59
C LEU A 205 24.08 -1.30 -9.25
N GLY A 206 25.13 -1.36 -8.42
CA GLY A 206 26.53 -1.43 -8.83
C GLY A 206 27.18 -0.13 -9.24
N ILE A 207 26.51 1.01 -9.16
CA ILE A 207 27.04 2.35 -9.47
C ILE A 207 27.00 3.21 -8.22
N ASN A 208 28.13 3.88 -7.92
CA ASN A 208 28.20 4.89 -6.89
C ASN A 208 27.52 6.18 -7.37
N GLY A 209 26.72 6.74 -6.51
CA GLY A 209 25.93 7.94 -6.79
C GLY A 209 26.12 9.02 -5.74
N SER A 210 25.35 10.09 -5.86
CA SER A 210 25.39 11.22 -4.92
C SER A 210 24.63 10.91 -3.64
N GLU A 211 25.16 11.40 -2.53
CA GLU A 211 24.47 11.38 -1.23
C GLU A 211 23.16 12.16 -1.32
N ILE A 212 22.12 11.63 -0.62
CA ILE A 212 20.79 12.25 -0.54
C ILE A 212 20.51 12.72 0.89
N ARG A 213 20.51 11.80 1.85
CA ARG A 213 20.05 12.08 3.21
C ARG A 213 20.75 11.19 4.25
N PRO A 214 21.19 11.78 5.37
CA PRO A 214 21.79 11.01 6.46
C PRO A 214 20.75 10.09 7.15
N LEU A 215 21.24 8.97 7.66
CA LEU A 215 20.53 8.00 8.49
C LEU A 215 21.19 7.95 9.86
N THR A 216 20.39 7.99 10.91
CA THR A 216 20.87 7.86 12.30
C THR A 216 20.65 6.44 12.80
N PHE A 217 21.74 5.77 13.16
CA PHE A 217 21.72 4.49 13.84
C PHE A 217 21.79 4.69 15.37
N THR A 218 20.99 3.93 16.11
CA THR A 218 21.10 3.76 17.57
C THR A 218 21.56 2.32 17.80
N GLY A 219 22.83 2.15 18.14
CA GLY A 219 23.48 0.84 18.03
C GLY A 219 23.47 0.38 16.57
N ASN A 220 23.02 -0.83 16.32
CA ASN A 220 22.93 -1.42 14.98
C ASN A 220 21.52 -1.30 14.36
N LYS A 221 20.67 -0.45 14.89
CA LYS A 221 19.29 -0.26 14.38
C LYS A 221 19.04 1.19 14.02
N ALA A 222 18.44 1.41 12.83
CA ALA A 222 17.89 2.70 12.41
C ALA A 222 16.39 2.55 12.16
N VAL A 223 15.57 3.34 12.86
CA VAL A 223 14.12 3.42 12.65
C VAL A 223 13.75 4.88 12.51
N GLY A 224 12.99 5.20 11.49
CA GLY A 224 12.59 6.58 11.27
C GLY A 224 11.57 6.78 10.16
N PHE A 225 11.34 8.06 9.92
CA PHE A 225 10.41 8.55 8.93
C PHE A 225 11.07 9.67 8.11
N TRP A 226 11.10 9.50 6.80
CA TRP A 226 11.57 10.52 5.85
C TRP A 226 10.35 11.21 5.24
N SER A 227 10.03 12.39 5.77
CA SER A 227 8.84 13.15 5.42
C SER A 227 8.96 13.84 4.05
N LYS A 228 7.83 14.02 3.36
CA LYS A 228 7.73 14.97 2.24
C LYS A 228 8.00 16.43 2.66
N LYS A 229 7.86 16.75 3.95
CA LYS A 229 8.10 18.05 4.57
C LYS A 229 9.41 18.10 5.36
N ASP A 230 10.32 17.13 5.18
CA ASP A 230 11.63 17.07 5.85
C ASP A 230 12.39 18.38 5.62
N SER A 231 12.92 18.98 6.71
CA SER A 231 13.58 20.28 6.66
C SER A 231 14.97 20.26 6.02
N LEU A 232 15.63 19.09 6.00
CA LEU A 232 16.94 18.91 5.38
C LEU A 232 16.82 18.55 3.91
N VAL A 233 16.08 17.47 3.62
CA VAL A 233 15.87 16.94 2.28
C VAL A 233 14.44 16.43 2.16
N PRO A 234 13.51 17.23 1.65
CA PRO A 234 12.11 16.77 1.47
C PRO A 234 12.05 15.61 0.48
N LEU A 235 11.27 14.57 0.82
CA LEU A 235 11.04 13.43 -0.06
C LEU A 235 10.12 13.86 -1.21
N ASN A 236 10.71 14.40 -2.28
CA ASN A 236 10.01 14.90 -3.46
C ASN A 236 9.71 13.79 -4.48
N ASP A 237 8.94 14.09 -5.53
CA ASP A 237 8.52 13.14 -6.57
C ASP A 237 9.69 12.50 -7.33
N ARG A 238 10.80 13.22 -7.52
CA ARG A 238 12.01 12.66 -8.15
C ARG A 238 12.59 11.54 -7.28
N LEU A 239 12.67 11.75 -5.97
CA LEU A 239 13.19 10.76 -5.02
C LEU A 239 12.21 9.59 -4.84
N ILE A 240 10.90 9.85 -4.85
CA ILE A 240 9.87 8.81 -4.86
C ILE A 240 10.02 7.94 -6.12
N THR A 241 10.16 8.56 -7.28
CA THR A 241 10.40 7.81 -8.53
C THR A 241 11.68 6.99 -8.45
N ALA A 242 12.77 7.55 -7.94
CA ALA A 242 14.03 6.84 -7.77
C ALA A 242 13.93 5.64 -6.82
N LEU A 243 13.19 5.77 -5.72
CA LEU A 243 12.89 4.64 -4.81
C LEU A 243 12.14 3.52 -5.53
N LEU A 244 11.10 3.85 -6.28
CA LEU A 244 10.24 2.88 -6.96
C LEU A 244 10.89 2.26 -8.21
N THR A 245 11.96 2.85 -8.72
CA THR A 245 12.70 2.37 -9.90
C THR A 245 14.12 1.87 -9.54
N ASP A 246 14.30 1.38 -8.31
CA ASP A 246 15.54 0.78 -7.81
C ASP A 246 16.80 1.64 -8.00
N SER A 247 16.63 2.98 -7.94
CA SER A 247 17.70 3.96 -8.14
C SER A 247 18.15 4.64 -6.84
N VAL A 248 17.82 4.05 -5.68
CA VAL A 248 18.26 4.50 -4.35
C VAL A 248 18.93 3.33 -3.62
N TYR A 249 20.06 3.63 -2.98
CA TYR A 249 20.72 2.67 -2.10
C TYR A 249 21.10 3.32 -0.76
N ILE A 250 21.39 2.49 0.22
CA ILE A 250 21.92 2.89 1.52
C ILE A 250 23.35 2.38 1.60
N ASN A 251 24.24 3.24 2.08
CA ASN A 251 25.61 2.88 2.40
C ASN A 251 25.88 3.14 3.88
N VAL A 252 26.49 2.17 4.55
CA VAL A 252 26.87 2.24 5.97
C VAL A 252 28.40 2.24 6.04
N HIS A 253 28.96 3.26 6.65
CA HIS A 253 30.38 3.50 6.75
C HIS A 253 30.88 3.11 8.14
N THR A 254 32.13 2.66 8.20
CA THR A 254 32.83 2.34 9.44
C THR A 254 34.21 2.98 9.49
N LYS A 255 34.90 2.90 10.63
CA LYS A 255 36.29 3.37 10.72
C LYS A 255 37.23 2.59 9.80
N SER A 256 36.98 1.29 9.61
CA SER A 256 37.82 0.44 8.74
C SER A 256 37.54 0.70 7.26
N ASN A 257 36.31 1.03 6.92
CA ASN A 257 35.86 1.31 5.55
C ASN A 257 35.11 2.63 5.48
N PRO A 258 35.82 3.78 5.52
CA PRO A 258 35.19 5.11 5.53
C PRO A 258 34.52 5.49 4.19
N GLN A 259 34.69 4.72 3.13
CA GLN A 259 33.99 4.87 1.85
C GLN A 259 32.75 3.99 1.72
N GLY A 260 32.48 3.13 2.71
CA GLY A 260 31.37 2.19 2.80
C GLY A 260 31.85 0.79 3.19
N GLU A 261 31.21 0.23 4.19
CA GLU A 261 31.48 -1.13 4.69
C GLU A 261 30.46 -2.11 4.10
N ILE A 262 29.19 -1.74 4.16
CA ILE A 262 28.08 -2.52 3.61
C ILE A 262 27.09 -1.60 2.90
N ARG A 263 26.63 -2.05 1.76
CA ARG A 263 25.66 -1.37 0.93
C ARG A 263 24.43 -2.23 0.69
N ALA A 264 23.27 -1.58 0.57
CA ALA A 264 22.02 -2.21 0.17
C ALA A 264 21.28 -1.38 -0.85
N GLN A 265 20.93 -1.93 -2.02
CA GLN A 265 19.95 -1.31 -2.91
C GLN A 265 18.57 -1.37 -2.25
N VAL A 266 17.86 -0.25 -2.21
CA VAL A 266 16.45 -0.22 -1.80
C VAL A 266 15.62 -0.69 -2.99
N HIS A 267 14.94 -1.81 -2.82
CA HIS A 267 14.31 -2.55 -3.90
C HIS A 267 12.79 -2.66 -3.68
N LEU A 268 12.01 -2.39 -4.75
CA LEU A 268 10.57 -2.62 -4.75
C LEU A 268 10.30 -4.12 -4.75
N GLU A 269 9.61 -4.62 -3.71
CA GLU A 269 9.31 -6.04 -3.54
C GLU A 269 7.84 -6.19 -3.09
N GLY A 270 6.90 -5.86 -3.99
CA GLY A 270 5.49 -6.04 -3.70
C GLY A 270 4.57 -5.34 -4.68
N GLY A 271 3.31 -5.76 -4.69
CA GLY A 271 2.29 -5.29 -5.60
C GLY A 271 1.85 -6.35 -6.60
N MET A 272 0.92 -5.98 -7.47
CA MET A 272 0.43 -6.85 -8.54
C MET A 272 1.31 -6.68 -9.78
N GLY A 273 1.89 -7.78 -10.27
CA GLY A 273 2.80 -7.78 -11.41
C GLY A 273 2.09 -7.99 -12.73
N PHE A 274 2.54 -7.27 -13.76
CA PHE A 274 2.12 -7.48 -15.15
C PHE A 274 3.35 -7.56 -16.04
N TYR A 275 3.21 -8.17 -17.19
CA TYR A 275 4.23 -8.21 -18.24
C TYR A 275 3.61 -7.91 -19.60
N ALA A 276 4.43 -7.47 -20.53
CA ALA A 276 4.09 -7.38 -21.94
C ALA A 276 5.24 -7.84 -22.84
N ASN A 277 4.92 -8.65 -23.84
CA ASN A 277 5.81 -8.97 -24.95
C ASN A 277 5.31 -8.23 -26.19
N LEU A 278 6.11 -7.32 -26.71
CA LEU A 278 5.71 -6.53 -27.88
C LEU A 278 6.31 -7.12 -29.14
N THR A 279 5.44 -7.39 -30.11
CA THR A 279 5.82 -7.95 -31.43
C THR A 279 4.99 -7.33 -32.52
N GLY A 280 5.51 -7.31 -33.76
CA GLY A 280 4.74 -6.87 -34.93
C GLY A 280 3.55 -7.78 -35.25
N ALA A 281 3.59 -9.05 -34.86
CA ALA A 281 2.46 -9.96 -35.06
C ALA A 281 1.22 -9.61 -34.23
N GLN A 282 1.38 -8.86 -33.16
CA GLN A 282 0.27 -8.37 -32.31
C GLN A 282 -0.32 -7.04 -32.81
N GLU A 283 0.31 -6.39 -33.78
CA GLU A 283 -0.28 -5.21 -34.41
C GLU A 283 -1.56 -5.56 -35.16
N VAL A 284 -2.41 -4.56 -35.36
CA VAL A 284 -3.68 -4.74 -36.08
C VAL A 284 -3.77 -3.67 -37.20
N PRO A 285 -3.55 -4.06 -38.43
CA PRO A 285 -3.15 -5.37 -38.92
C PRO A 285 -1.70 -5.74 -38.55
N PRO A 286 -1.33 -7.04 -38.57
CA PRO A 286 0.02 -7.48 -38.23
C PRO A 286 1.11 -6.86 -39.09
N VAL A 287 2.24 -6.49 -38.43
CA VAL A 287 3.41 -5.89 -39.11
C VAL A 287 4.55 -6.91 -39.17
N ASN A 288 5.14 -7.10 -40.36
CA ASN A 288 6.32 -7.95 -40.52
C ASN A 288 7.58 -7.18 -40.14
N THR A 289 8.02 -7.34 -38.89
CA THR A 289 9.20 -6.69 -38.34
C THR A 289 10.00 -7.63 -37.47
N THR A 290 11.31 -7.34 -37.33
CA THR A 290 12.20 -8.02 -36.39
C THR A 290 12.30 -7.29 -35.06
N ALA A 291 11.68 -6.12 -34.92
CA ALA A 291 11.62 -5.38 -33.66
C ALA A 291 10.88 -6.19 -32.57
N ARG A 292 11.34 -6.08 -31.38
CA ARG A 292 10.75 -6.72 -30.17
C ARG A 292 10.97 -5.83 -28.99
N ALA A 293 10.07 -5.94 -28.01
CA ALA A 293 10.25 -5.33 -26.68
C ALA A 293 9.67 -6.25 -25.60
N THR A 294 10.17 -6.07 -24.38
CA THR A 294 9.57 -6.64 -23.15
C THR A 294 9.38 -5.54 -22.15
N GLY A 295 8.30 -5.64 -21.37
CA GLY A 295 8.02 -4.74 -20.25
C GLY A 295 7.60 -5.52 -19.02
N SER A 296 8.09 -5.08 -17.86
CA SER A 296 7.61 -5.43 -16.53
C SER A 296 6.87 -4.27 -15.91
N PHE A 297 5.78 -4.56 -15.21
CA PHE A 297 4.92 -3.55 -14.60
C PHE A 297 4.49 -4.03 -13.23
N ILE A 298 4.48 -3.11 -12.26
CA ILE A 298 4.08 -3.40 -10.88
C ILE A 298 3.07 -2.33 -10.44
N MET A 299 1.85 -2.76 -10.13
CA MET A 299 0.83 -1.88 -9.59
C MET A 299 1.10 -1.60 -8.13
N THR A 300 1.29 -0.34 -7.79
CA THR A 300 1.55 0.17 -6.44
C THR A 300 0.49 1.21 -6.05
N HIS A 301 0.48 1.64 -4.80
CA HIS A 301 -0.39 2.74 -4.36
C HIS A 301 -0.05 4.09 -5.00
N LYS A 302 1.15 4.23 -5.61
CA LYS A 302 1.58 5.44 -6.35
C LYS A 302 1.24 5.41 -7.84
N GLY A 303 0.87 4.24 -8.37
CA GLY A 303 0.59 4.04 -9.78
C GLY A 303 1.23 2.78 -10.32
N LEU A 304 1.26 2.66 -11.64
CA LEU A 304 1.87 1.55 -12.36
C LEU A 304 3.34 1.86 -12.65
N VAL A 305 4.24 1.27 -11.88
CA VAL A 305 5.69 1.30 -12.15
C VAL A 305 5.96 0.46 -13.38
N PHE A 306 6.78 0.93 -14.30
CA PHE A 306 7.13 0.19 -15.53
C PHE A 306 8.62 0.27 -15.84
N ASN A 307 9.11 -0.84 -16.43
CA ASN A 307 10.43 -0.94 -17.02
C ASN A 307 10.31 -1.68 -18.35
N ILE A 308 10.68 -1.03 -19.44
CA ILE A 308 10.53 -1.52 -20.81
C ILE A 308 11.87 -1.45 -21.52
N THR A 309 12.24 -2.54 -22.18
CA THR A 309 13.43 -2.57 -23.04
C THR A 309 13.02 -2.94 -24.48
N VAL A 310 13.50 -2.16 -25.42
CA VAL A 310 13.17 -2.30 -26.84
C VAL A 310 14.40 -2.67 -27.64
N ASN A 311 14.26 -3.66 -28.50
CA ASN A 311 15.21 -4.00 -29.54
C ASN A 311 14.58 -3.69 -30.91
N SER A 312 14.85 -2.54 -31.45
CA SER A 312 14.44 -2.10 -32.80
C SER A 312 15.64 -1.53 -33.54
N LYS A 313 15.65 -1.70 -34.86
CA LYS A 313 16.60 -1.04 -35.76
C LYS A 313 16.09 0.33 -36.17
N ASP A 314 14.77 0.49 -36.26
CA ASP A 314 14.10 1.71 -36.70
C ASP A 314 13.97 2.66 -35.49
N SER A 315 14.00 3.96 -35.75
CA SER A 315 13.86 4.97 -34.70
C SER A 315 12.44 4.97 -34.14
N ILE A 316 12.31 4.89 -32.84
CA ILE A 316 11.02 4.97 -32.14
C ILE A 316 10.63 6.46 -32.06
N LEU A 317 9.48 6.79 -32.66
CA LEU A 317 8.89 8.12 -32.60
C LEU A 317 8.04 8.30 -31.34
N PHE A 318 7.20 7.30 -31.06
CA PHE A 318 6.28 7.31 -29.92
C PHE A 318 6.20 5.93 -29.29
N ALA A 319 6.07 5.90 -27.95
CA ALA A 319 5.66 4.75 -27.17
C ALA A 319 4.44 5.19 -26.34
N GLN A 320 3.36 4.43 -26.38
CA GLN A 320 2.08 4.86 -25.80
C GLN A 320 1.30 3.67 -25.22
N PHE A 321 0.59 3.92 -24.11
CA PHE A 321 -0.45 3.01 -23.62
C PHE A 321 -1.76 3.28 -24.33
N TYR A 322 -2.47 2.22 -24.66
CA TYR A 322 -3.76 2.22 -25.34
C TYR A 322 -4.77 1.36 -24.58
N LYS A 323 -6.05 1.63 -24.78
CA LYS A 323 -7.15 0.86 -24.20
C LYS A 323 -7.95 0.15 -25.27
N ALA A 324 -7.84 -1.16 -25.38
CA ALA A 324 -8.73 -2.09 -26.08
C ALA A 324 -8.42 -3.54 -25.70
N PRO A 325 -9.38 -4.47 -25.89
CA PRO A 325 -9.12 -5.90 -25.85
C PRO A 325 -8.07 -6.33 -26.89
N GLU A 326 -7.47 -7.50 -26.67
CA GLU A 326 -6.50 -8.09 -27.59
C GLU A 326 -7.09 -8.24 -29.01
N GLY A 327 -6.29 -7.93 -30.03
CA GLY A 327 -6.70 -7.96 -31.43
C GLY A 327 -7.60 -6.81 -31.90
N MET A 328 -7.90 -5.84 -31.04
CA MET A 328 -8.70 -4.64 -31.38
C MET A 328 -7.85 -3.37 -31.26
N ILE A 329 -8.14 -2.39 -32.13
CA ILE A 329 -7.52 -1.05 -32.07
C ILE A 329 -8.26 -0.21 -31.04
N GLY A 330 -7.54 0.47 -30.17
CA GLY A 330 -8.07 1.37 -29.14
C GLY A 330 -7.55 2.79 -29.22
N GLY A 331 -8.01 3.63 -28.31
CA GLY A 331 -7.51 5.00 -28.12
C GLY A 331 -6.28 5.04 -27.22
N VAL A 332 -5.44 6.06 -27.45
CA VAL A 332 -4.30 6.38 -26.57
C VAL A 332 -4.86 6.80 -25.20
N VAL A 333 -4.28 6.26 -24.12
CA VAL A 333 -4.62 6.63 -22.73
C VAL A 333 -3.45 7.27 -22.00
N ARG A 334 -2.19 7.04 -22.44
CA ARG A 334 -1.02 7.72 -21.90
C ARG A 334 0.17 7.67 -22.87
N ASN A 335 0.89 8.78 -22.97
CA ASN A 335 2.17 8.84 -23.66
C ASN A 335 3.30 8.37 -22.73
N ILE A 336 4.26 7.59 -23.24
CA ILE A 336 5.46 7.17 -22.52
C ILE A 336 6.60 8.13 -22.90
N SER A 337 6.69 9.25 -22.19
CA SER A 337 7.72 10.27 -22.39
C SER A 337 9.08 9.86 -21.82
N GLU A 338 9.11 8.84 -20.96
CA GLU A 338 10.29 8.33 -20.28
C GLU A 338 11.20 7.48 -21.17
N LEU A 339 10.83 7.29 -22.44
CA LEU A 339 11.65 6.54 -23.40
C LEU A 339 12.97 7.25 -23.69
N ASN A 340 14.08 6.62 -23.28
CA ASN A 340 15.44 7.11 -23.53
C ASN A 340 16.23 6.08 -24.34
N GLY A 341 16.30 6.30 -25.63
CA GLY A 341 16.90 5.36 -26.57
C GLY A 341 16.13 4.05 -26.64
N SER A 342 16.63 2.97 -26.05
CA SER A 342 16.03 1.65 -26.08
C SER A 342 15.37 1.22 -24.76
N THR A 343 15.26 2.10 -23.77
CA THR A 343 14.67 1.79 -22.47
C THR A 343 13.72 2.89 -22.02
N ALA A 344 12.64 2.50 -21.36
CA ALA A 344 11.74 3.42 -20.67
C ALA A 344 11.52 2.88 -19.25
N THR A 345 11.75 3.72 -18.24
CA THR A 345 11.53 3.38 -16.83
C THR A 345 10.82 4.56 -16.18
N GLY A 346 9.71 4.30 -15.53
CA GLY A 346 8.91 5.36 -14.93
C GLY A 346 7.69 4.85 -14.18
N ILE A 347 6.77 5.77 -13.91
CA ILE A 347 5.52 5.49 -13.20
C ILE A 347 4.37 6.15 -13.96
N TRP A 348 3.29 5.42 -14.21
CA TRP A 348 2.02 5.97 -14.63
C TRP A 348 1.20 6.26 -13.37
N LYS A 349 1.08 7.55 -13.01
CA LYS A 349 0.52 8.00 -11.73
C LYS A 349 -0.98 8.27 -11.80
N PHE A 350 -1.62 8.34 -10.64
CA PHE A 350 -3.04 8.72 -10.51
C PHE A 350 -3.28 10.22 -10.76
N ASP A 351 -2.26 11.06 -10.57
CA ASP A 351 -2.27 12.51 -10.73
C ASP A 351 -1.54 13.02 -11.98
N ASP A 352 -1.15 12.10 -12.89
CA ASP A 352 -0.58 12.47 -14.19
C ASP A 352 -1.60 13.29 -15.04
N PRO A 353 -1.15 14.11 -16.00
CA PRO A 353 -2.06 14.76 -16.95
C PRO A 353 -2.94 13.77 -17.74
N GLU A 354 -2.44 12.56 -17.97
CA GLU A 354 -3.15 11.39 -18.51
C GLU A 354 -3.23 10.35 -17.38
N PRO A 355 -4.18 10.48 -16.41
CA PRO A 355 -4.11 9.79 -15.12
C PRO A 355 -4.43 8.31 -15.23
N LEU A 356 -3.80 7.51 -14.37
CA LEU A 356 -4.20 6.12 -14.14
C LEU A 356 -5.47 6.10 -13.26
N SER A 357 -6.62 6.35 -13.90
CA SER A 357 -7.91 6.37 -13.21
C SER A 357 -8.33 4.98 -12.71
N ASN A 358 -9.31 4.91 -11.81
CA ASN A 358 -9.88 3.63 -11.35
C ASN A 358 -10.42 2.79 -12.52
N ASP A 359 -11.03 3.44 -13.55
CA ASP A 359 -11.47 2.76 -14.76
C ASP A 359 -10.28 2.17 -15.54
N MET A 360 -9.16 2.88 -15.62
CA MET A 360 -7.94 2.35 -16.27
C MET A 360 -7.37 1.16 -15.51
N ILE A 361 -7.41 1.18 -14.19
CA ILE A 361 -6.98 0.04 -13.38
C ILE A 361 -7.91 -1.16 -13.62
N ALA A 362 -9.23 -0.94 -13.63
CA ALA A 362 -10.19 -2.01 -13.93
C ALA A 362 -9.96 -2.62 -15.32
N GLU A 363 -9.69 -1.79 -16.33
CA GLU A 363 -9.36 -2.26 -17.68
C GLU A 363 -7.99 -2.96 -17.75
N LEU A 364 -7.02 -2.52 -16.95
CA LEU A 364 -5.73 -3.20 -16.81
C LEU A 364 -5.90 -4.61 -16.20
N MET A 365 -6.73 -4.73 -15.16
CA MET A 365 -7.04 -6.04 -14.54
C MET A 365 -7.74 -6.99 -15.50
N LYS A 366 -8.57 -6.48 -16.41
CA LYS A 366 -9.22 -7.26 -17.48
C LYS A 366 -8.29 -7.61 -18.63
N GLY A 367 -7.05 -7.08 -18.65
CA GLY A 367 -6.10 -7.25 -19.74
C GLY A 367 -6.42 -6.40 -20.98
N ASN A 368 -7.15 -5.30 -20.82
CA ASN A 368 -7.56 -4.40 -21.92
C ASN A 368 -6.62 -3.20 -22.11
N ILE A 369 -5.46 -3.20 -21.48
CA ILE A 369 -4.42 -2.18 -21.72
C ILE A 369 -3.28 -2.80 -22.51
N TYR A 370 -2.79 -2.09 -23.52
CA TYR A 370 -1.64 -2.51 -24.31
C TYR A 370 -0.68 -1.35 -24.59
N ILE A 371 0.55 -1.68 -24.91
CA ILE A 371 1.54 -0.72 -25.43
C ILE A 371 1.66 -0.88 -26.92
N ASN A 372 1.74 0.26 -27.60
CA ASN A 372 2.10 0.35 -29.02
C ASN A 372 3.32 1.24 -29.17
N MET A 373 4.29 0.80 -29.97
CA MET A 373 5.47 1.56 -30.33
C MET A 373 5.46 1.90 -31.81
N ILE A 374 5.54 3.17 -32.09
CA ILE A 374 5.44 3.75 -33.41
C ILE A 374 6.83 4.16 -33.87
N THR A 375 7.19 3.81 -35.09
CA THR A 375 8.48 4.14 -35.70
C THR A 375 8.30 5.03 -36.92
N ASP A 376 9.41 5.57 -37.44
CA ASP A 376 9.43 6.31 -38.68
C ASP A 376 8.95 5.49 -39.91
N LYS A 377 9.17 4.18 -39.87
CA LYS A 377 8.79 3.24 -40.92
C LYS A 377 7.34 2.76 -40.77
N ASN A 378 6.86 2.53 -39.57
CA ASN A 378 5.52 2.03 -39.27
C ASN A 378 4.79 3.03 -38.36
N ARG A 379 4.20 4.06 -38.98
CA ARG A 379 3.58 5.21 -38.30
C ARG A 379 2.26 4.90 -37.60
N THR A 380 1.65 3.73 -37.81
CA THR A 380 0.45 3.24 -37.12
C THR A 380 0.78 2.28 -35.98
N GLY A 381 2.03 1.82 -35.91
CA GLY A 381 2.54 0.89 -34.91
C GLY A 381 3.50 -0.10 -35.56
N GLU A 382 4.65 -0.34 -34.94
CA GLU A 382 5.60 -1.35 -35.37
C GLU A 382 5.52 -2.59 -34.52
N ILE A 383 5.39 -2.43 -33.21
CA ILE A 383 5.26 -3.52 -32.25
C ILE A 383 4.25 -3.17 -31.17
N ARG A 384 3.40 -4.13 -30.89
CA ARG A 384 2.36 -4.05 -29.86
C ARG A 384 2.48 -5.19 -28.87
N GLY A 385 2.12 -4.94 -27.60
CA GLY A 385 2.02 -5.95 -26.55
C GLY A 385 0.94 -5.65 -25.54
N GLN A 386 0.05 -6.62 -25.31
CA GLN A 386 -0.99 -6.55 -24.30
C GLN A 386 -0.36 -6.71 -22.91
N LEU A 387 -0.76 -5.89 -21.92
CA LEU A 387 -0.36 -6.07 -20.54
C LEU A 387 -1.18 -7.23 -19.94
N ARG A 388 -0.46 -8.22 -19.43
CA ARG A 388 -1.07 -9.43 -18.84
C ARG A 388 -0.67 -9.54 -17.38
N LEU A 389 -1.66 -9.74 -16.52
CA LEU A 389 -1.46 -9.98 -15.10
C LEU A 389 -0.71 -11.29 -14.87
N ILE A 390 0.22 -11.28 -13.92
CA ILE A 390 0.93 -12.45 -13.43
C ILE A 390 0.33 -12.89 -12.11
N ASN A 391 -0.23 -14.10 -12.11
CA ASN A 391 -0.68 -14.75 -10.89
C ASN A 391 0.47 -15.54 -10.28
N GLY A 392 1.19 -14.93 -9.34
CA GLY A 392 2.27 -15.64 -8.64
C GLY A 392 3.56 -14.84 -8.50
N ALA A 393 4.65 -15.54 -8.15
CA ALA A 393 5.96 -14.94 -7.99
C ALA A 393 6.55 -14.53 -9.36
N MET A 394 6.91 -13.26 -9.43
CA MET A 394 7.63 -12.67 -10.55
C MET A 394 8.99 -12.16 -10.08
N PHE A 395 10.01 -12.42 -10.90
CA PHE A 395 11.34 -11.86 -10.71
C PHE A 395 11.68 -11.00 -11.92
N THR A 396 12.39 -9.90 -11.65
CA THR A 396 12.91 -9.02 -12.69
C THR A 396 14.43 -8.97 -12.62
N ALA A 397 15.06 -8.71 -13.74
CA ALA A 397 16.48 -8.43 -13.80
C ALA A 397 16.76 -7.28 -14.77
N ASP A 398 17.30 -6.19 -14.26
CA ASP A 398 17.86 -5.11 -15.04
C ASP A 398 19.31 -5.45 -15.39
N LEU A 399 19.59 -5.67 -16.68
CA LEU A 399 20.92 -6.02 -17.15
C LEU A 399 21.70 -4.76 -17.50
N SER A 400 22.90 -4.65 -16.93
CA SER A 400 23.82 -3.59 -17.24
C SER A 400 25.27 -4.04 -17.21
N ALA A 401 26.14 -3.30 -17.89
CA ALA A 401 27.58 -3.48 -17.85
C ALA A 401 28.15 -3.23 -16.44
N ALA A 402 27.56 -2.31 -15.68
CA ALA A 402 28.00 -1.92 -14.34
C ALA A 402 27.91 -3.06 -13.30
N GLN A 403 27.02 -4.05 -13.52
CA GLN A 403 26.89 -5.20 -12.64
C GLN A 403 27.90 -6.33 -12.94
N VAL A 404 28.63 -6.26 -14.04
CA VAL A 404 29.65 -7.28 -14.41
C VAL A 404 30.83 -7.22 -13.43
N ARG A 405 31.28 -8.38 -12.95
CA ARG A 405 32.36 -8.52 -11.95
C ARG A 405 33.55 -9.36 -12.43
N THR A 406 33.51 -9.81 -13.67
CA THR A 406 34.58 -10.65 -14.25
C THR A 406 35.61 -9.86 -15.03
N GLN A 407 35.22 -8.76 -15.65
CA GLN A 407 36.02 -7.87 -16.47
C GLN A 407 35.34 -6.53 -16.64
N THR A 408 36.06 -5.50 -17.08
CA THR A 408 35.46 -4.24 -17.53
C THR A 408 34.85 -4.48 -18.92
N PRO A 409 33.50 -4.32 -19.08
CA PRO A 409 32.86 -4.54 -20.37
C PRO A 409 33.31 -3.53 -21.43
N HIS A 410 33.48 -4.02 -22.65
CA HIS A 410 33.82 -3.20 -23.80
C HIS A 410 32.72 -2.15 -24.13
N ASN A 411 31.47 -2.56 -23.96
CA ASN A 411 30.33 -1.67 -24.16
C ASN A 411 29.67 -1.28 -22.82
N PRO A 412 30.06 -0.17 -22.19
CA PRO A 412 29.50 0.27 -20.90
C PRO A 412 28.03 0.72 -20.99
N ASN A 413 27.52 0.97 -22.20
CA ASN A 413 26.14 1.44 -22.45
C ASN A 413 25.18 0.30 -22.78
N GLY A 414 25.65 -0.96 -22.82
CA GLY A 414 24.80 -2.12 -23.01
C GLY A 414 23.75 -2.22 -21.91
N LYS A 415 22.51 -2.51 -22.29
CA LYS A 415 21.36 -2.66 -21.40
C LYS A 415 20.47 -3.82 -21.80
N GLY A 416 19.66 -4.28 -20.86
CA GLY A 416 18.63 -5.26 -21.10
C GLY A 416 17.66 -5.37 -19.92
N SER A 417 16.52 -5.99 -20.15
CA SER A 417 15.60 -6.40 -19.09
C SER A 417 15.20 -7.86 -19.27
N ALA A 418 14.90 -8.52 -18.18
CA ALA A 418 14.38 -9.85 -18.17
C ALA A 418 13.29 -10.01 -17.11
N ASN A 419 12.21 -10.69 -17.49
CA ASN A 419 11.10 -11.04 -16.63
C ASN A 419 11.02 -12.54 -16.49
N PHE A 420 10.87 -13.02 -15.27
CA PHE A 420 10.74 -14.44 -14.96
C PHE A 420 9.53 -14.66 -14.07
N TYR A 421 8.73 -15.67 -14.35
CA TYR A 421 7.55 -16.02 -13.56
C TYR A 421 7.28 -17.52 -13.58
N PHE A 422 6.78 -18.06 -12.48
CA PHE A 422 6.49 -19.48 -12.37
C PHE A 422 5.27 -19.90 -13.18
N THR A 423 5.39 -21.06 -13.81
CA THR A 423 4.32 -21.79 -14.49
C THR A 423 4.28 -23.22 -13.99
N ASN A 424 3.28 -24.01 -14.37
CA ASN A 424 3.21 -25.43 -14.03
C ASN A 424 4.42 -26.24 -14.56
N GLU A 425 5.09 -25.76 -15.63
CA GLU A 425 6.25 -26.44 -16.23
C GLU A 425 7.59 -26.02 -15.64
N GLY A 426 7.67 -24.85 -15.02
CA GLY A 426 8.89 -24.27 -14.49
C GLY A 426 8.91 -22.75 -14.52
N LEU A 427 10.08 -22.14 -14.59
CA LEU A 427 10.30 -20.70 -14.63
C LEU A 427 10.29 -20.20 -16.09
N ALA A 428 9.18 -19.59 -16.51
CA ALA A 428 9.11 -18.92 -17.81
C ALA A 428 9.93 -17.64 -17.78
N PHE A 429 10.53 -17.28 -18.92
CA PHE A 429 11.33 -16.05 -19.05
C PHE A 429 11.10 -15.33 -20.36
N ASN A 430 11.20 -14.00 -20.28
CA ASN A 430 11.20 -13.08 -21.41
C ASN A 430 12.38 -12.13 -21.23
N ILE A 431 13.31 -12.12 -22.19
CA ILE A 431 14.54 -11.34 -22.13
C ILE A 431 14.64 -10.48 -23.38
N THR A 432 14.94 -9.20 -23.19
CA THR A 432 15.28 -8.29 -24.29
C THR A 432 16.58 -7.57 -23.97
N LEU A 433 17.52 -7.58 -24.93
CA LEU A 433 18.82 -6.92 -24.84
C LEU A 433 18.86 -5.75 -25.84
N ALA A 434 19.42 -4.63 -25.42
CA ALA A 434 19.58 -3.45 -26.25
C ALA A 434 20.98 -2.84 -26.07
N LYS A 435 21.44 -2.14 -27.09
CA LYS A 435 22.77 -1.49 -27.11
C LYS A 435 23.90 -2.46 -26.70
N THR A 436 23.80 -3.74 -27.07
CA THR A 436 24.82 -4.73 -26.79
C THR A 436 25.58 -5.12 -28.05
N ASP A 437 26.82 -5.60 -27.89
CA ASP A 437 27.62 -6.20 -28.96
C ASP A 437 27.02 -7.54 -29.40
N THR A 438 27.57 -8.13 -30.46
CA THR A 438 27.12 -9.43 -30.97
C THR A 438 27.08 -10.45 -29.84
N LEU A 439 25.89 -10.96 -29.55
CA LEU A 439 25.64 -12.00 -28.53
C LEU A 439 26.42 -13.28 -28.87
N LYS A 440 27.12 -13.83 -27.89
CA LYS A 440 27.79 -15.12 -27.98
C LYS A 440 27.09 -16.21 -27.16
N ALA A 441 26.69 -15.89 -25.94
CA ALA A 441 26.02 -16.80 -25.03
C ALA A 441 25.30 -16.01 -23.91
N ALA A 442 24.26 -16.62 -23.33
CA ALA A 442 23.66 -16.14 -22.11
C ALA A 442 23.35 -17.31 -21.15
N HIS A 443 23.61 -17.08 -19.88
CA HIS A 443 23.46 -18.12 -18.87
C HIS A 443 22.92 -17.55 -17.57
N LEU A 444 22.11 -18.35 -16.86
CA LEU A 444 21.82 -18.12 -15.45
C LEU A 444 22.92 -18.78 -14.60
N PHE A 445 23.33 -18.08 -13.57
CA PHE A 445 24.36 -18.48 -12.63
C PHE A 445 23.82 -18.42 -11.20
N THR A 446 24.31 -19.27 -10.32
CA THR A 446 24.20 -19.03 -8.87
C THR A 446 25.17 -17.91 -8.46
N GLY A 447 24.79 -17.13 -7.47
CA GLY A 447 25.66 -16.10 -6.87
C GLY A 447 24.84 -14.91 -6.36
N LYS A 448 25.22 -14.42 -5.18
CA LYS A 448 24.66 -13.18 -4.60
C LYS A 448 25.03 -11.98 -5.46
N THR A 449 24.32 -10.90 -5.27
CA THR A 449 24.68 -9.58 -5.88
C THR A 449 26.16 -9.28 -5.61
N GLY A 450 26.92 -8.92 -6.66
CA GLY A 450 28.36 -8.64 -6.55
C GLY A 450 29.28 -9.89 -6.57
N ARG A 451 28.78 -11.10 -6.43
CA ARG A 451 29.54 -12.36 -6.43
C ARG A 451 29.34 -13.18 -7.70
N ASN A 452 30.42 -13.82 -8.17
CA ASN A 452 30.36 -14.78 -9.26
C ASN A 452 30.03 -16.18 -8.72
N GLY A 453 29.41 -17.01 -9.56
CA GLY A 453 29.06 -18.38 -9.24
C GLY A 453 29.05 -19.30 -10.45
N ASN A 454 28.38 -20.44 -10.34
CA ASN A 454 28.37 -21.50 -11.36
C ASN A 454 27.16 -21.36 -12.29
N ILE A 455 27.33 -21.80 -13.56
CA ILE A 455 26.24 -21.86 -14.53
C ILE A 455 25.23 -22.90 -14.07
N VAL A 456 23.95 -22.53 -14.04
CA VAL A 456 22.81 -23.40 -13.68
C VAL A 456 21.83 -23.59 -14.84
N LYS A 457 21.78 -22.64 -15.79
CA LYS A 457 20.98 -22.78 -17.00
C LYS A 457 21.63 -22.00 -18.15
N SER A 458 21.73 -22.66 -19.31
CA SER A 458 22.10 -22.01 -20.56
C SER A 458 20.87 -21.58 -21.32
N ILE A 459 20.75 -20.29 -21.64
CA ILE A 459 19.66 -19.74 -22.43
C ILE A 459 20.07 -19.86 -23.91
N LYS A 460 19.41 -20.74 -24.64
CA LYS A 460 19.69 -21.03 -26.05
C LYS A 460 18.65 -20.44 -26.98
N GLU A 461 17.57 -19.96 -26.44
CA GLU A 461 16.34 -19.50 -27.11
C GLU A 461 16.48 -18.11 -27.73
N PHE A 462 17.68 -17.55 -27.75
CA PHE A 462 17.88 -16.21 -28.32
C PHE A 462 17.68 -16.19 -29.84
N VAL A 463 16.79 -15.29 -30.26
CA VAL A 463 16.67 -14.85 -31.65
C VAL A 463 17.15 -13.41 -31.70
N ARG A 464 18.39 -13.19 -32.19
CA ARG A 464 19.13 -11.93 -32.10
C ARG A 464 19.33 -11.53 -30.63
N TYR A 465 18.59 -10.55 -30.14
CA TYR A 465 18.75 -9.97 -28.81
C TYR A 465 17.53 -10.21 -27.90
N THR A 466 16.62 -11.12 -28.29
CA THR A 466 15.46 -11.50 -27.48
C THR A 466 15.40 -13.00 -27.27
N ALA A 467 14.97 -13.42 -26.09
CA ALA A 467 14.72 -14.81 -25.78
C ALA A 467 13.43 -14.97 -24.98
N ASN A 468 12.65 -16.00 -25.33
CA ASN A 468 11.46 -16.41 -24.60
C ASN A 468 11.53 -17.93 -24.44
N GLY A 469 11.24 -18.42 -23.24
CA GLY A 469 11.29 -19.85 -22.98
C GLY A 469 10.84 -20.20 -21.58
N VAL A 470 11.03 -21.47 -21.21
CA VAL A 470 10.75 -21.99 -19.87
C VAL A 470 11.94 -22.79 -19.37
N TRP A 471 12.46 -22.45 -18.20
CA TRP A 471 13.40 -23.28 -17.47
C TRP A 471 12.62 -24.35 -16.71
N LYS A 472 12.61 -25.58 -17.23
CA LYS A 472 11.70 -26.63 -16.76
C LYS A 472 12.23 -27.37 -15.54
N TYR A 473 11.31 -27.84 -14.70
CA TYR A 473 11.60 -28.80 -13.62
C TYR A 473 12.11 -30.13 -14.17
N THR A 474 11.78 -30.48 -15.42
CA THR A 474 12.07 -31.73 -16.08
C THR A 474 13.24 -31.68 -17.08
N ASP A 475 13.97 -30.57 -17.15
CA ASP A 475 15.12 -30.45 -18.05
C ASP A 475 16.19 -31.51 -17.70
N SER A 476 16.66 -32.26 -18.69
CA SER A 476 17.52 -33.42 -18.48
C SER A 476 18.94 -33.10 -17.98
N LEU A 477 19.46 -31.91 -18.34
CA LEU A 477 20.84 -31.51 -17.99
C LEU A 477 20.93 -30.36 -16.99
N GLN A 478 19.92 -29.49 -16.96
CA GLN A 478 19.92 -28.27 -16.16
C GLN A 478 18.51 -28.04 -15.61
N ALA A 479 17.97 -29.01 -14.88
CA ALA A 479 16.62 -28.89 -14.28
C ALA A 479 16.54 -27.77 -13.28
N LEU A 480 15.38 -27.14 -13.19
CA LEU A 480 15.06 -26.20 -12.12
C LEU A 480 14.76 -26.99 -10.83
N THR A 481 15.77 -27.17 -10.00
CA THR A 481 15.63 -27.96 -8.76
C THR A 481 15.01 -27.11 -7.62
N PRO A 482 14.49 -27.74 -6.55
CA PRO A 482 14.00 -27.02 -5.37
C PRO A 482 15.05 -26.10 -4.73
N GLU A 483 16.34 -26.48 -4.76
CA GLU A 483 17.44 -25.66 -4.24
C GLU A 483 17.66 -24.41 -5.08
N LEU A 484 17.52 -24.52 -6.40
CA LEU A 484 17.61 -23.38 -7.32
C LEU A 484 16.39 -22.45 -7.19
N VAL A 485 15.20 -22.99 -6.93
CA VAL A 485 14.02 -22.19 -6.57
C VAL A 485 14.29 -21.43 -5.27
N ASN A 486 14.85 -22.06 -4.25
CA ASN A 486 15.24 -21.36 -3.02
C ASN A 486 16.28 -20.25 -3.29
N SER A 487 17.27 -20.53 -4.15
CA SER A 487 18.27 -19.53 -4.54
C SER A 487 17.68 -18.34 -5.29
N LEU A 488 16.64 -18.54 -6.11
CA LEU A 488 15.87 -17.45 -6.74
C LEU A 488 15.25 -16.53 -5.67
N PHE A 489 14.54 -17.09 -4.70
CA PHE A 489 13.89 -16.32 -3.64
C PHE A 489 14.89 -15.61 -2.69
N ARG A 490 16.10 -16.16 -2.55
CA ARG A 490 17.20 -15.51 -1.81
C ARG A 490 17.88 -14.40 -2.59
N GLY A 491 17.54 -14.20 -3.88
CA GLY A 491 18.24 -13.29 -4.78
C GLY A 491 19.67 -13.76 -5.12
N GLU A 492 19.88 -15.07 -5.18
CA GLU A 492 21.18 -15.70 -5.45
C GLU A 492 21.28 -16.27 -6.86
N ILE A 493 20.44 -15.81 -7.79
CA ILE A 493 20.53 -16.14 -9.22
C ILE A 493 20.71 -14.87 -10.02
N TYR A 494 21.60 -14.89 -11.01
CA TYR A 494 21.79 -13.80 -11.94
C TYR A 494 21.90 -14.27 -13.39
N LEU A 495 21.45 -13.41 -14.31
CA LEU A 495 21.65 -13.59 -15.74
C LEU A 495 22.95 -12.88 -16.15
N ASN A 496 23.84 -13.62 -16.84
CA ASN A 496 25.05 -13.07 -17.45
C ASN A 496 25.00 -13.28 -18.96
N VAL A 497 25.17 -12.22 -19.70
CA VAL A 497 25.19 -12.19 -21.16
C VAL A 497 26.64 -12.00 -21.61
N ARG A 498 27.14 -12.90 -22.44
CA ARG A 498 28.45 -12.87 -23.03
C ARG A 498 28.35 -12.39 -24.47
N THR A 499 29.24 -11.50 -24.86
CA THR A 499 29.32 -11.00 -26.21
C THR A 499 30.55 -11.56 -26.93
N ARG A 500 30.68 -11.25 -28.22
CA ARG A 500 31.87 -11.66 -29.00
C ARG A 500 33.14 -11.03 -28.44
N VAL A 501 33.05 -9.83 -27.90
CA VAL A 501 34.18 -9.07 -27.34
C VAL A 501 34.31 -9.38 -25.85
N ASP A 502 33.21 -9.36 -25.10
CA ASP A 502 33.18 -9.61 -23.66
C ASP A 502 32.86 -11.07 -23.37
N THR A 503 33.85 -11.94 -23.50
CA THR A 503 33.66 -13.41 -23.43
C THR A 503 33.39 -13.94 -22.04
N LEU A 504 33.71 -13.18 -20.98
CA LEU A 504 33.41 -13.51 -19.59
C LEU A 504 32.09 -12.87 -19.11
N GLY A 505 31.62 -11.81 -19.77
CA GLY A 505 30.37 -11.12 -19.49
C GLY A 505 30.37 -9.67 -19.96
N GLY A 506 29.39 -9.30 -20.78
CA GLY A 506 29.18 -7.92 -21.25
C GLY A 506 28.04 -7.24 -20.50
N LEU A 507 27.01 -8.03 -20.07
CA LEU A 507 25.89 -7.56 -19.25
C LEU A 507 25.63 -8.56 -18.14
N ARG A 508 25.23 -8.05 -16.99
CA ARG A 508 24.75 -8.85 -15.85
C ARG A 508 23.51 -8.22 -15.24
N GLY A 509 22.57 -9.03 -14.75
CA GLY A 509 21.41 -8.62 -13.98
C GLY A 509 21.07 -9.64 -12.91
N GLN A 510 20.95 -9.21 -11.65
CA GLN A 510 20.48 -10.06 -10.57
C GLN A 510 18.97 -10.28 -10.71
N LEU A 511 18.50 -11.51 -10.54
CA LEU A 511 17.08 -11.82 -10.49
C LEU A 511 16.57 -11.47 -9.09
N LEU A 512 15.66 -10.49 -9.02
CA LEU A 512 15.10 -10.02 -7.77
C LEU A 512 13.59 -10.23 -7.77
N LEU A 513 13.05 -10.71 -6.65
CA LEU A 513 11.59 -10.87 -6.47
C LEU A 513 10.94 -9.49 -6.51
N SER A 514 9.88 -9.34 -7.31
CA SER A 514 9.25 -8.04 -7.56
C SER A 514 7.76 -7.98 -7.25
N THR A 515 7.13 -9.13 -6.90
CA THR A 515 5.69 -9.21 -6.61
C THR A 515 5.40 -10.00 -5.35
N GLY A 516 4.27 -9.74 -4.73
CA GLY A 516 3.76 -10.48 -3.57
C GLY A 516 3.10 -9.58 -2.54
N THR A 517 2.61 -10.20 -1.47
CA THR A 517 2.06 -9.52 -0.30
C THR A 517 3.13 -9.42 0.78
N ASN A 518 3.45 -8.21 1.22
CA ASN A 518 4.56 -7.95 2.12
C ASN A 518 4.15 -7.82 3.57
N PHE A 519 5.04 -8.28 4.44
CA PHE A 519 4.91 -8.17 5.89
C PHE A 519 6.25 -7.74 6.48
N ARG A 520 6.18 -7.16 7.67
CA ARG A 520 7.34 -6.80 8.49
C ARG A 520 7.17 -7.27 9.92
N THR A 521 8.28 -7.39 10.62
CA THR A 521 8.30 -7.55 12.07
C THR A 521 9.47 -6.77 12.67
N ASP A 522 9.23 -6.14 13.81
CA ASP A 522 10.24 -5.61 14.71
C ASP A 522 10.20 -6.45 15.99
N LEU A 523 11.27 -7.20 16.26
CA LEU A 523 11.33 -8.08 17.41
C LEU A 523 11.98 -7.36 18.61
N THR A 524 11.32 -7.46 19.75
CA THR A 524 11.78 -6.89 21.02
C THR A 524 11.44 -7.82 22.18
N GLY A 525 12.19 -7.73 23.28
CA GLY A 525 11.86 -8.45 24.51
C GLY A 525 10.53 -7.98 25.14
N SER A 526 10.11 -6.75 24.88
CA SER A 526 8.85 -6.20 25.40
C SER A 526 7.60 -6.84 24.81
N GLN A 527 7.72 -7.48 23.64
CA GLN A 527 6.63 -8.24 23.03
C GLN A 527 6.56 -9.70 23.51
N GLU A 528 7.57 -10.21 24.21
CA GLU A 528 7.50 -11.55 24.81
C GLU A 528 6.41 -11.66 25.89
N VAL A 529 5.90 -12.88 26.06
CA VAL A 529 4.86 -13.16 27.05
C VAL A 529 5.30 -14.35 27.94
N PRO A 530 5.70 -14.10 29.18
CA PRO A 530 5.81 -12.81 29.85
C PRO A 530 6.92 -11.92 29.26
N ARG A 531 6.75 -10.60 29.40
CA ARG A 531 7.67 -9.58 28.92
C ARG A 531 9.10 -9.76 29.44
N ILE A 532 10.08 -9.54 28.55
CA ILE A 532 11.51 -9.65 28.88
C ILE A 532 12.22 -8.31 28.62
N ASN A 533 13.08 -7.92 29.55
CA ASN A 533 13.99 -6.80 29.33
C ASN A 533 15.24 -7.33 28.61
N SER A 534 15.39 -7.03 27.33
CA SER A 534 16.55 -7.38 26.50
C SER A 534 17.03 -6.17 25.71
N SER A 535 18.34 -6.04 25.58
CA SER A 535 18.97 -5.05 24.71
C SER A 535 19.06 -5.54 23.25
N ALA A 536 18.87 -6.84 23.04
CA ALA A 536 18.84 -7.43 21.71
C ALA A 536 17.66 -6.88 20.87
N LYS A 537 17.85 -6.80 19.58
CA LYS A 537 16.85 -6.35 18.60
C LYS A 537 16.92 -7.22 17.34
N ALA A 538 15.81 -7.31 16.66
CA ALA A 538 15.80 -7.93 15.33
C ALA A 538 14.75 -7.26 14.44
N THR A 539 14.94 -7.39 13.13
CA THR A 539 13.95 -7.00 12.13
C THR A 539 13.78 -8.12 11.12
N GLY A 540 12.58 -8.21 10.56
CA GLY A 540 12.28 -9.15 9.49
C GLY A 540 11.37 -8.52 8.44
N SER A 541 11.63 -8.86 7.18
CA SER A 541 10.75 -8.64 6.04
C SER A 541 10.34 -9.98 5.45
N PHE A 542 9.08 -10.05 5.00
CA PHE A 542 8.51 -11.27 4.45
C PHE A 542 7.69 -10.93 3.21
N THR A 543 7.71 -11.82 2.21
CA THR A 543 6.93 -11.67 0.98
C THR A 543 6.18 -12.96 0.70
N LEU A 544 4.86 -12.94 0.79
CA LEU A 544 4.00 -14.06 0.46
C LEU A 544 3.73 -14.08 -1.04
N THR A 545 4.02 -15.23 -1.64
CA THR A 545 3.76 -15.52 -3.05
C THR A 545 3.04 -16.87 -3.18
N ASN A 546 2.67 -17.29 -4.39
CA ASN A 546 2.12 -18.62 -4.65
C ASN A 546 3.10 -19.76 -4.31
N GLU A 547 4.41 -19.50 -4.29
CA GLU A 547 5.45 -20.49 -3.98
C GLU A 547 5.71 -20.63 -2.48
N GLY A 548 5.22 -19.69 -1.67
CA GLY A 548 5.39 -19.66 -0.23
C GLY A 548 5.74 -18.28 0.33
N LEU A 549 6.13 -18.25 1.60
CA LEU A 549 6.53 -17.05 2.33
C LEU A 549 8.07 -16.93 2.30
N ALA A 550 8.57 -16.05 1.45
CA ALA A 550 9.99 -15.66 1.48
C ALA A 550 10.25 -14.80 2.74
N TYR A 551 11.41 -14.96 3.37
CA TYR A 551 11.78 -14.19 4.57
C TYR A 551 13.25 -13.79 4.56
N LYS A 552 13.50 -12.61 5.15
CA LYS A 552 14.82 -12.03 5.41
C LYS A 552 14.80 -11.50 6.85
N LEU A 553 15.67 -11.97 7.69
CA LEU A 553 15.74 -11.64 9.12
C LEU A 553 17.15 -11.25 9.50
N THR A 554 17.31 -10.22 10.32
CA THR A 554 18.58 -9.84 10.95
C THR A 554 18.35 -9.58 12.42
N ALA A 555 19.15 -10.22 13.26
CA ALA A 555 19.16 -9.99 14.70
C ALA A 555 20.49 -9.34 15.12
N ASP A 556 20.47 -8.60 16.19
CA ASP A 556 21.64 -7.96 16.76
C ASP A 556 21.70 -8.15 18.27
N ASN A 557 22.90 -8.21 18.80
CA ASN A 557 23.19 -8.36 20.25
C ASN A 557 22.54 -9.60 20.89
N ILE A 558 22.52 -10.74 20.17
CA ILE A 558 21.96 -11.99 20.62
C ILE A 558 22.76 -13.19 20.08
N PHE A 559 22.98 -14.20 20.95
CA PHE A 559 23.44 -15.52 20.51
C PHE A 559 22.22 -16.40 20.27
N ILE A 560 21.92 -16.71 19.01
CA ILE A 560 20.71 -17.41 18.60
C ILE A 560 20.84 -18.91 18.87
N SER A 561 19.95 -19.49 19.69
CA SER A 561 19.85 -20.93 19.95
C SER A 561 18.57 -21.56 19.44
N GLY A 562 17.56 -20.74 19.05
CA GLY A 562 16.32 -21.17 18.42
C GLY A 562 15.65 -20.02 17.71
N ALA A 563 14.90 -20.33 16.64
CA ALA A 563 14.21 -19.31 15.83
C ALA A 563 12.97 -19.91 15.17
N HIS A 564 11.78 -19.41 15.50
CA HIS A 564 10.53 -20.06 15.17
C HIS A 564 9.45 -19.08 14.76
N PHE A 565 8.59 -19.50 13.80
CA PHE A 565 7.26 -18.94 13.61
C PHE A 565 6.28 -19.60 14.56
N HIS A 566 5.43 -18.81 15.15
CA HIS A 566 4.37 -19.24 16.09
C HIS A 566 3.01 -18.73 15.64
N MET A 567 1.95 -19.46 15.98
CA MET A 567 0.57 -19.02 15.77
C MET A 567 0.00 -18.44 17.06
N GLY A 568 -0.28 -17.14 17.08
CA GLY A 568 -0.85 -16.43 18.22
C GLY A 568 -1.09 -14.95 17.90
N GLU A 569 -2.15 -14.40 18.48
CA GLU A 569 -2.45 -12.97 18.38
C GLU A 569 -1.45 -12.14 19.19
N PRO A 570 -1.36 -10.81 18.95
CA PRO A 570 -0.52 -9.95 19.78
C PRO A 570 -0.85 -10.11 21.28
N GLY A 571 0.18 -10.33 22.10
CA GLY A 571 0.04 -10.56 23.53
C GLY A 571 -0.37 -11.98 23.95
N VAL A 572 -0.65 -12.90 23.00
CA VAL A 572 -1.03 -14.28 23.29
C VAL A 572 0.09 -15.24 22.91
N PRO A 573 0.60 -16.10 23.82
CA PRO A 573 1.51 -17.17 23.45
C PRO A 573 0.84 -18.19 22.52
N GLY A 574 1.63 -18.77 21.62
CA GLY A 574 1.11 -19.75 20.67
C GLY A 574 2.12 -20.86 20.36
N ASN A 575 1.63 -21.90 19.66
CA ASN A 575 2.44 -23.05 19.30
C ASN A 575 3.42 -22.71 18.16
N ILE A 576 4.56 -23.41 18.14
CA ILE A 576 5.51 -23.38 17.03
C ILE A 576 4.83 -23.99 15.81
N VAL A 577 4.88 -23.28 14.67
CA VAL A 577 4.36 -23.76 13.39
C VAL A 577 5.45 -23.97 12.34
N LYS A 578 6.63 -23.32 12.51
CA LYS A 578 7.78 -23.50 11.67
C LYS A 578 9.07 -23.19 12.41
N ASP A 579 10.04 -24.11 12.38
CA ASP A 579 11.41 -23.92 12.84
C ASP A 579 12.30 -23.53 11.66
N ILE A 580 13.12 -22.47 11.84
CA ILE A 580 14.08 -21.99 10.82
C ILE A 580 15.48 -21.73 11.41
N ILE A 581 15.81 -22.32 12.55
CA ILE A 581 17.16 -22.11 13.15
C ILE A 581 18.30 -22.47 12.20
N THR A 582 18.11 -23.48 11.35
CA THR A 582 19.11 -23.94 10.37
C THR A 582 19.33 -22.95 9.22
N ASP A 583 18.44 -22.00 9.02
CA ASP A 583 18.55 -20.98 7.97
C ASP A 583 19.36 -19.77 8.43
N PHE A 584 19.67 -19.69 9.73
CA PHE A 584 20.53 -18.65 10.26
C PHE A 584 22.01 -18.92 9.91
N VAL A 585 22.63 -17.93 9.31
CA VAL A 585 24.08 -17.85 9.10
C VAL A 585 24.57 -16.63 9.86
N GLY A 586 25.24 -16.85 10.99
CA GLY A 586 25.49 -15.79 11.96
C GLY A 586 24.16 -15.24 12.50
N ASN A 587 23.97 -13.93 12.37
CA ASN A 587 22.77 -13.25 12.87
C ASN A 587 21.73 -12.94 11.80
N THR A 588 21.85 -13.53 10.59
CA THR A 588 20.91 -13.34 9.48
C THR A 588 20.34 -14.66 8.99
N ALA A 589 19.06 -14.65 8.63
CA ALA A 589 18.39 -15.76 7.98
C ALA A 589 17.69 -15.32 6.71
N THR A 590 17.77 -16.15 5.68
CA THR A 590 16.99 -15.98 4.46
C THR A 590 16.48 -17.33 4.00
N GLY A 591 15.22 -17.40 3.57
CA GLY A 591 14.62 -18.65 3.15
C GLY A 591 13.23 -18.48 2.54
N VAL A 592 12.60 -19.62 2.27
CA VAL A 592 11.20 -19.68 1.81
C VAL A 592 10.46 -20.75 2.59
N TRP A 593 9.39 -20.37 3.27
CA TRP A 593 8.47 -21.31 3.90
C TRP A 593 7.42 -21.76 2.89
N LYS A 594 7.54 -22.99 2.41
CA LYS A 594 6.71 -23.53 1.32
C LYS A 594 5.42 -24.18 1.83
N ALA A 595 4.43 -24.30 0.93
CA ALA A 595 3.20 -25.09 1.17
C ALA A 595 3.46 -26.62 1.25
N THR A 596 4.71 -27.07 1.03
CA THR A 596 5.14 -28.49 1.08
C THR A 596 6.22 -28.70 2.11
N GLY A 597 6.44 -29.95 2.54
CA GLY A 597 7.47 -30.32 3.52
C GLY A 597 6.91 -30.69 4.90
N ASN A 598 7.79 -30.85 5.89
CA ASN A 598 7.42 -31.36 7.23
C ASN A 598 6.61 -30.36 8.08
N GLN A 599 6.74 -29.07 7.81
CA GLN A 599 5.99 -27.98 8.47
C GLN A 599 5.47 -27.06 7.36
N PRO A 600 4.42 -27.46 6.62
CA PRO A 600 3.95 -26.73 5.44
C PRO A 600 3.24 -25.42 5.82
N LEU A 601 3.38 -24.42 4.96
CA LEU A 601 2.55 -23.20 5.03
C LEU A 601 1.13 -23.53 4.52
N THR A 602 0.25 -23.88 5.44
CA THR A 602 -1.14 -24.25 5.11
C THR A 602 -2.00 -23.03 4.79
N PRO A 603 -3.16 -23.18 4.12
CA PRO A 603 -4.10 -22.08 3.90
C PRO A 603 -4.54 -21.37 5.19
N ASP A 604 -4.71 -22.12 6.29
CA ASP A 604 -5.04 -21.53 7.60
C ASP A 604 -3.90 -20.67 8.17
N LEU A 605 -2.64 -21.08 7.95
CA LEU A 605 -1.47 -20.28 8.32
C LEU A 605 -1.30 -19.04 7.43
N VAL A 606 -1.64 -19.14 6.14
CA VAL A 606 -1.72 -17.97 5.24
C VAL A 606 -2.79 -17.00 5.73
N ARG A 607 -3.97 -17.49 6.10
CA ARG A 607 -5.04 -16.67 6.68
C ARG A 607 -4.60 -16.03 8.00
N ALA A 608 -3.96 -16.80 8.89
CA ALA A 608 -3.42 -16.31 10.15
C ALA A 608 -2.33 -15.23 9.94
N LEU A 609 -1.46 -15.40 8.92
CA LEU A 609 -0.45 -14.41 8.54
C LEU A 609 -1.09 -13.10 8.09
N LEU A 610 -2.05 -13.16 7.16
CA LEU A 610 -2.75 -11.99 6.61
C LEU A 610 -3.54 -11.22 7.66
N THR A 611 -4.07 -11.91 8.67
CA THR A 611 -4.83 -11.31 9.78
C THR A 611 -3.98 -10.97 11.01
N GLY A 612 -2.64 -11.00 10.88
CA GLY A 612 -1.71 -10.62 11.95
C GLY A 612 -1.70 -11.57 13.16
N LYS A 613 -2.05 -12.85 12.96
CA LYS A 613 -2.07 -13.89 14.00
C LYS A 613 -0.85 -14.82 13.98
N LEU A 614 0.22 -14.43 13.28
CA LEU A 614 1.53 -15.08 13.37
C LEU A 614 2.55 -14.12 13.99
N TYR A 615 3.45 -14.68 14.77
CA TYR A 615 4.61 -13.96 15.27
C TYR A 615 5.89 -14.77 15.07
N PHE A 616 7.02 -14.06 15.11
CA PHE A 616 8.34 -14.68 15.08
C PHE A 616 9.01 -14.52 16.43
N SER A 617 9.65 -15.60 16.94
CA SER A 617 10.41 -15.58 18.19
C SER A 617 11.83 -16.07 17.98
N ILE A 618 12.80 -15.40 18.62
CA ILE A 618 14.22 -15.76 18.68
C ILE A 618 14.57 -16.09 20.13
N HIS A 619 15.23 -17.22 20.31
CA HIS A 619 15.64 -17.75 21.60
C HIS A 619 17.16 -17.67 21.76
N SER A 620 17.63 -17.48 22.97
CA SER A 620 19.05 -17.57 23.33
C SER A 620 19.29 -18.63 24.40
N PRO A 621 20.53 -19.07 24.66
CA PRO A 621 20.85 -19.99 25.73
C PRO A 621 20.45 -19.46 27.13
N SER A 622 20.49 -18.15 27.32
CA SER A 622 20.06 -17.48 28.57
C SER A 622 18.53 -17.35 28.66
N ARG A 623 17.82 -17.45 27.55
CA ARG A 623 16.38 -17.29 27.42
C ARG A 623 15.78 -18.37 26.49
N PRO A 624 15.77 -19.64 26.92
CA PRO A 624 15.36 -20.76 26.08
C PRO A 624 13.84 -20.79 25.78
N LEU A 625 13.01 -20.02 26.50
CA LEU A 625 11.57 -19.87 26.24
C LEU A 625 11.26 -18.71 25.28
N GLY A 626 12.24 -17.90 24.89
CA GLY A 626 12.14 -16.76 24.01
C GLY A 626 12.85 -15.54 24.57
N GLU A 627 13.59 -14.82 23.78
CA GLU A 627 14.24 -13.56 24.16
C GLU A 627 13.67 -12.38 23.37
N LEU A 628 13.40 -12.59 22.09
CA LEU A 628 12.81 -11.59 21.19
C LEU A 628 11.57 -12.14 20.53
N ARG A 629 10.49 -11.40 20.59
CA ARG A 629 9.26 -11.67 19.87
C ARG A 629 8.87 -10.47 19.00
N GLY A 630 8.31 -10.74 17.83
CA GLY A 630 7.72 -9.72 16.99
C GLY A 630 6.51 -10.25 16.23
N GLN A 631 5.38 -9.54 16.34
CA GLN A 631 4.20 -9.86 15.54
C GLN A 631 4.51 -9.57 14.07
N ILE A 632 4.11 -10.49 13.18
CA ILE A 632 4.28 -10.33 11.74
C ILE A 632 3.06 -9.56 11.23
N LEU A 633 3.29 -8.35 10.72
CA LEU A 633 2.25 -7.41 10.35
C LEU A 633 2.30 -7.08 8.87
N LEU A 634 1.14 -6.92 8.27
CA LEU A 634 1.01 -6.50 6.87
C LEU A 634 1.75 -5.17 6.65
N ASN A 635 2.53 -5.09 5.58
CA ASN A 635 3.36 -3.94 5.24
C ASN A 635 3.01 -3.43 3.84
N GLY A 636 1.99 -2.59 3.78
CA GLY A 636 1.50 -2.02 2.53
C GLY A 636 0.30 -2.73 1.94
N GLY A 637 -0.30 -2.11 0.95
CA GLY A 637 -1.52 -2.51 0.27
C GLY A 637 -2.35 -1.29 -0.11
N TRP A 638 -3.58 -1.53 -0.53
CA TRP A 638 -4.54 -0.47 -0.87
C TRP A 638 -5.63 -0.42 0.18
N GLY A 639 -5.72 0.67 0.92
CA GLY A 639 -6.67 0.86 1.99
C GLY A 639 -8.06 1.23 1.48
N PHE A 640 -9.07 0.62 2.09
CA PHE A 640 -10.49 0.92 1.92
C PHE A 640 -11.15 0.97 3.29
N SER A 641 -12.32 1.61 3.36
CA SER A 641 -13.18 1.56 4.54
C SER A 641 -14.64 1.41 4.15
N ALA A 642 -15.44 0.91 5.08
CA ALA A 642 -16.89 0.96 4.96
C ALA A 642 -17.49 1.32 6.32
N HIS A 643 -18.35 2.31 6.30
CA HIS A 643 -19.09 2.76 7.47
C HIS A 643 -20.53 2.28 7.37
N LEU A 644 -20.92 1.33 8.22
CA LEU A 644 -22.22 0.66 8.13
C LEU A 644 -23.26 1.36 9.03
N ASN A 645 -24.43 1.64 8.47
CA ASN A 645 -25.56 2.22 9.20
C ASN A 645 -26.89 1.89 8.49
N GLY A 646 -28.01 2.09 9.17
CA GLY A 646 -29.35 1.81 8.64
C GLY A 646 -29.78 2.75 7.50
N PHE A 647 -29.22 3.96 7.41
CA PHE A 647 -29.56 4.91 6.34
C PHE A 647 -29.05 4.50 4.97
N GLN A 648 -27.99 3.70 4.91
CA GLN A 648 -27.45 3.16 3.64
C GLN A 648 -28.18 1.90 3.16
N VAL A 649 -29.00 1.27 4.00
CA VAL A 649 -29.88 0.14 3.59
C VAL A 649 -30.92 0.64 2.62
N VAL A 650 -31.35 -0.20 1.67
CA VAL A 650 -32.34 0.19 0.65
C VAL A 650 -33.52 -0.79 0.68
N PRO A 651 -34.73 -0.30 1.09
CA PRO A 651 -35.05 1.02 1.66
C PRO A 651 -34.39 1.23 3.03
N SER A 652 -34.15 2.47 3.42
CA SER A 652 -33.46 2.81 4.68
C SER A 652 -34.21 2.32 5.92
N ILE A 653 -33.45 1.90 6.93
CA ILE A 653 -33.95 1.38 8.19
C ILE A 653 -33.58 2.32 9.33
N ALA A 654 -34.58 2.63 10.18
CA ALA A 654 -34.34 3.40 11.40
C ALA A 654 -33.79 2.46 12.49
N THR A 655 -32.48 2.43 12.65
CA THR A 655 -31.79 1.69 13.70
C THR A 655 -30.72 2.55 14.35
N SER A 656 -30.39 2.26 15.60
CA SER A 656 -29.23 2.81 16.28
C SER A 656 -27.96 1.97 16.10
N ALA A 657 -28.05 0.89 15.34
CA ALA A 657 -26.91 0.01 15.04
C ALA A 657 -25.95 0.65 14.06
N TYR A 658 -24.66 0.41 14.28
CA TYR A 658 -23.54 0.90 13.46
C TYR A 658 -22.47 -0.16 13.27
N GLY A 659 -21.62 0.03 12.29
CA GLY A 659 -20.41 -0.74 12.11
C GLY A 659 -19.30 0.07 11.44
N ASP A 660 -18.07 -0.35 11.68
CA ASP A 660 -16.88 0.16 10.99
C ASP A 660 -16.09 -1.01 10.41
N ALA A 661 -15.63 -0.85 9.19
CA ALA A 661 -14.80 -1.81 8.50
C ALA A 661 -13.55 -1.14 7.92
N SER A 662 -12.39 -1.68 8.27
CA SER A 662 -11.11 -1.37 7.66
C SER A 662 -10.72 -2.51 6.73
N LEU A 663 -10.37 -2.20 5.48
CA LEU A 663 -10.04 -3.20 4.49
C LEU A 663 -8.72 -2.86 3.80
N THR A 664 -7.93 -3.89 3.46
CA THR A 664 -6.67 -3.73 2.74
C THR A 664 -6.58 -4.74 1.61
N LEU A 665 -6.59 -4.25 0.37
CA LEU A 665 -6.38 -5.08 -0.81
C LEU A 665 -4.90 -5.36 -1.00
N THR A 666 -4.57 -6.64 -1.12
CA THR A 666 -3.22 -7.15 -1.39
C THR A 666 -3.26 -8.15 -2.54
N PRO A 667 -2.12 -8.55 -3.12
CA PRO A 667 -2.07 -9.64 -4.10
C PRO A 667 -2.65 -10.98 -3.62
N ALA A 668 -2.64 -11.24 -2.30
CA ALA A 668 -3.19 -12.46 -1.73
C ALA A 668 -4.68 -12.42 -1.42
N GLY A 669 -5.29 -11.22 -1.33
CA GLY A 669 -6.71 -11.05 -1.04
C GLY A 669 -7.06 -9.71 -0.39
N LEU A 670 -8.34 -9.57 -0.04
CA LEU A 670 -8.90 -8.43 0.69
C LEU A 670 -8.97 -8.76 2.18
N VAL A 671 -7.98 -8.30 2.93
CA VAL A 671 -7.98 -8.40 4.40
C VAL A 671 -9.01 -7.41 4.95
N HIS A 672 -9.80 -7.83 5.93
CA HIS A 672 -10.83 -6.98 6.51
C HIS A 672 -10.97 -7.21 8.03
N ASP A 673 -11.11 -6.11 8.75
CA ASP A 673 -11.46 -6.03 10.16
C ASP A 673 -12.78 -5.24 10.27
N ILE A 674 -13.83 -5.88 10.77
CA ILE A 674 -15.19 -5.32 10.82
C ILE A 674 -15.71 -5.45 12.24
N THR A 675 -16.16 -4.33 12.83
CA THR A 675 -16.87 -4.34 14.12
C THR A 675 -18.25 -3.74 13.95
N MET A 676 -19.25 -4.44 14.49
CA MET A 676 -20.63 -4.02 14.53
C MET A 676 -21.06 -3.77 15.98
N THR A 677 -21.91 -2.80 16.20
CA THR A 677 -22.45 -2.47 17.53
C THR A 677 -23.95 -2.15 17.45
N GLY A 678 -24.68 -2.46 18.52
CA GLY A 678 -26.11 -2.19 18.63
C GLY A 678 -27.03 -3.16 17.88
N LEU A 679 -26.55 -4.30 17.41
CA LEU A 679 -27.37 -5.34 16.73
C LEU A 679 -26.88 -6.75 17.08
N GLU A 680 -27.76 -7.75 16.82
CA GLU A 680 -27.40 -9.18 16.83
C GLU A 680 -27.41 -9.71 15.40
N PRO A 681 -26.23 -9.82 14.76
CA PRO A 681 -26.14 -10.17 13.35
C PRO A 681 -26.40 -11.65 13.11
N THR A 682 -27.20 -11.95 12.08
CA THR A 682 -27.43 -13.31 11.57
C THR A 682 -26.62 -13.60 10.29
N GLY A 683 -26.10 -12.56 9.64
CA GLY A 683 -25.27 -12.66 8.46
C GLY A 683 -24.51 -11.38 8.17
N LEU A 684 -23.32 -11.52 7.61
CA LEU A 684 -22.50 -10.42 7.09
C LEU A 684 -21.90 -10.85 5.76
N SER A 685 -22.14 -10.08 4.71
CA SER A 685 -21.67 -10.41 3.35
C SER A 685 -21.28 -9.17 2.55
N PHE A 686 -20.39 -9.38 1.59
CA PHE A 686 -20.14 -8.42 0.51
C PHE A 686 -21.16 -8.60 -0.60
N TYR A 687 -21.60 -7.50 -1.14
CA TYR A 687 -22.55 -7.42 -2.25
C TYR A 687 -22.00 -6.55 -3.36
N LYS A 688 -22.35 -6.88 -4.60
CA LYS A 688 -22.03 -6.09 -5.79
C LYS A 688 -23.20 -5.17 -6.15
N GLY A 689 -22.99 -3.87 -6.02
CA GLY A 689 -23.98 -2.85 -6.37
C GLY A 689 -23.49 -1.45 -6.01
N PRO A 690 -23.87 -0.42 -6.78
CA PRO A 690 -23.51 0.96 -6.50
C PRO A 690 -24.25 1.49 -5.26
N GLN A 691 -23.76 2.60 -4.75
CA GLN A 691 -24.38 3.27 -3.60
C GLN A 691 -25.88 3.58 -3.86
N GLY A 692 -26.73 3.27 -2.88
CA GLY A 692 -28.17 3.52 -2.95
C GLY A 692 -28.97 2.52 -3.79
N GLN A 693 -28.37 1.42 -4.25
CA GLN A 693 -29.05 0.35 -4.97
C GLN A 693 -28.75 -1.01 -4.33
N ASN A 694 -29.74 -1.89 -4.30
CA ASN A 694 -29.54 -3.28 -3.88
C ASN A 694 -28.84 -4.06 -5.00
N GLY A 695 -27.95 -4.93 -4.61
CA GLY A 695 -27.16 -5.78 -5.51
C GLY A 695 -27.19 -7.25 -5.11
N THR A 696 -26.31 -8.03 -5.71
CA THR A 696 -26.20 -9.48 -5.45
C THR A 696 -25.08 -9.78 -4.47
N PRO A 697 -25.25 -10.76 -3.54
CA PRO A 697 -24.18 -11.20 -2.68
C PRO A 697 -23.06 -11.84 -3.51
N VAL A 698 -21.79 -11.52 -3.19
CA VAL A 698 -20.62 -12.03 -3.89
C VAL A 698 -19.65 -12.77 -2.97
N HIS A 699 -19.71 -12.52 -1.66
CA HIS A 699 -18.90 -13.23 -0.67
C HIS A 699 -19.54 -13.15 0.71
N THR A 700 -19.65 -14.31 1.38
CA THR A 700 -20.15 -14.39 2.75
C THR A 700 -18.99 -14.30 3.73
N VAL A 701 -18.99 -13.24 4.54
CA VAL A 701 -17.97 -13.00 5.56
C VAL A 701 -18.21 -13.86 6.78
N ALA A 702 -19.46 -13.88 7.30
CA ALA A 702 -19.82 -14.67 8.46
C ALA A 702 -21.33 -14.94 8.53
N THR A 703 -21.71 -16.11 9.03
CA THR A 703 -23.09 -16.51 9.36
C THR A 703 -23.25 -16.89 10.84
N THR A 704 -22.14 -16.99 11.57
CA THR A 704 -22.11 -17.24 13.01
C THR A 704 -21.13 -16.28 13.67
N PHE A 705 -21.51 -15.69 14.77
CA PHE A 705 -20.75 -14.65 15.44
C PHE A 705 -20.44 -15.03 16.87
N LYS A 706 -19.17 -15.17 17.23
CA LYS A 706 -18.70 -15.31 18.62
C LYS A 706 -18.58 -13.95 19.30
N THR A 707 -18.19 -12.96 18.51
CA THR A 707 -18.11 -11.54 18.83
C THR A 707 -18.66 -10.76 17.65
N LYS A 708 -19.01 -9.52 17.84
CA LYS A 708 -19.46 -8.63 16.75
C LYS A 708 -18.28 -7.99 15.98
N THR A 709 -17.05 -8.42 16.30
CA THR A 709 -15.83 -8.10 15.55
C THR A 709 -15.41 -9.32 14.73
N VAL A 710 -15.28 -9.16 13.42
CA VAL A 710 -14.84 -10.18 12.47
C VAL A 710 -13.54 -9.70 11.82
N SER A 711 -12.50 -10.55 11.90
CA SER A 711 -11.20 -10.30 11.27
C SER A 711 -10.87 -11.50 10.41
N ASP A 712 -10.90 -11.30 9.09
CA ASP A 712 -10.71 -12.37 8.11
C ASP A 712 -10.13 -11.83 6.78
N VAL A 713 -10.00 -12.69 5.78
CA VAL A 713 -9.53 -12.34 4.45
C VAL A 713 -10.35 -13.03 3.36
N TRP A 714 -10.79 -12.28 2.37
CA TRP A 714 -11.34 -12.80 1.13
C TRP A 714 -10.17 -13.07 0.17
N LEU A 715 -9.75 -14.33 0.09
CA LEU A 715 -8.56 -14.74 -0.66
C LEU A 715 -8.78 -14.67 -2.18
N THR A 716 -7.71 -14.42 -2.94
CA THR A 716 -7.69 -14.51 -4.41
C THR A 716 -7.64 -15.96 -4.93
N THR A 717 -7.57 -16.94 -4.05
CA THR A 717 -7.52 -18.37 -4.37
C THR A 717 -8.63 -19.15 -3.65
N GLY A 718 -9.05 -20.28 -4.21
CA GLY A 718 -10.11 -21.13 -3.62
C GLY A 718 -11.42 -21.05 -4.41
N SER A 719 -12.46 -21.75 -3.89
CA SER A 719 -13.77 -21.88 -4.55
C SER A 719 -14.62 -20.60 -4.48
N ASP A 720 -14.39 -19.76 -3.49
CA ASP A 720 -15.05 -18.46 -3.26
C ASP A 720 -13.98 -17.35 -3.31
N SER A 721 -13.23 -17.33 -4.43
CA SER A 721 -12.08 -16.43 -4.57
C SER A 721 -12.51 -15.01 -4.95
N LEU A 722 -11.73 -14.04 -4.47
CA LEU A 722 -11.76 -12.65 -4.92
C LEU A 722 -11.19 -12.59 -6.35
N ASP A 723 -12.06 -12.68 -7.33
CA ASP A 723 -11.71 -12.66 -8.75
C ASP A 723 -11.45 -11.24 -9.25
N PHE A 724 -10.97 -11.12 -10.49
CA PHE A 724 -10.62 -9.84 -11.11
C PHE A 724 -11.82 -8.92 -11.32
N ASP A 725 -13.01 -9.46 -11.55
CA ASP A 725 -14.24 -8.69 -11.71
C ASP A 725 -14.67 -8.06 -10.38
N ASN A 726 -14.53 -8.80 -9.28
CA ASN A 726 -14.76 -8.29 -7.93
C ASN A 726 -13.68 -7.27 -7.51
N ILE A 727 -12.41 -7.48 -7.88
CA ILE A 727 -11.35 -6.48 -7.67
C ILE A 727 -11.64 -5.20 -8.45
N ALA A 728 -12.00 -5.31 -9.71
CA ALA A 728 -12.39 -4.15 -10.53
C ALA A 728 -13.62 -3.43 -9.95
N THR A 729 -14.59 -4.19 -9.46
CA THR A 729 -15.79 -3.65 -8.81
C THR A 729 -15.44 -2.92 -7.50
N LEU A 730 -14.54 -3.48 -6.67
CA LEU A 730 -14.02 -2.85 -5.47
C LEU A 730 -13.35 -1.51 -5.78
N LEU A 731 -12.48 -1.49 -6.80
CA LEU A 731 -11.73 -0.30 -7.21
C LEU A 731 -12.62 0.81 -7.78
N THR A 732 -13.79 0.46 -8.31
CA THR A 732 -14.80 1.40 -8.82
C THR A 732 -15.93 1.68 -7.82
N GLU A 733 -15.69 1.35 -6.52
CA GLU A 733 -16.63 1.57 -5.41
C GLU A 733 -17.99 0.87 -5.61
N GLY A 734 -17.99 -0.23 -6.36
CA GLY A 734 -19.19 -1.03 -6.65
C GLY A 734 -19.47 -2.15 -5.63
N LEU A 735 -18.69 -2.28 -4.54
CA LEU A 735 -18.93 -3.24 -3.48
C LEU A 735 -19.49 -2.57 -2.22
N TYR A 736 -20.34 -3.28 -1.48
CA TYR A 736 -20.80 -2.86 -0.17
C TYR A 736 -20.89 -4.05 0.81
N LEU A 737 -20.75 -3.77 2.09
CA LEU A 737 -21.03 -4.69 3.19
C LEU A 737 -22.47 -4.53 3.63
N ASN A 738 -23.13 -5.66 3.93
CA ASN A 738 -24.48 -5.68 4.48
C ASN A 738 -24.55 -6.70 5.63
N ALA A 739 -25.02 -6.24 6.79
CA ALA A 739 -25.26 -7.09 7.95
C ALA A 739 -26.76 -7.25 8.17
N SER A 740 -27.22 -8.49 8.25
CA SER A 740 -28.61 -8.85 8.50
C SER A 740 -28.84 -9.26 9.95
N THR A 741 -30.09 -9.14 10.41
CA THR A 741 -30.59 -9.61 11.71
C THR A 741 -31.87 -10.39 11.53
N GLU A 742 -32.39 -11.01 12.59
CA GLU A 742 -33.69 -11.67 12.53
C GLU A 742 -34.83 -10.71 12.16
N GLN A 743 -34.78 -9.47 12.67
CA GLN A 743 -35.79 -8.46 12.38
C GLN A 743 -35.64 -7.86 10.97
N ASN A 744 -34.42 -7.80 10.46
CA ASN A 744 -34.09 -7.22 9.17
C ASN A 744 -33.24 -8.21 8.33
N PRO A 745 -33.85 -9.30 7.81
CA PRO A 745 -33.11 -10.36 7.12
C PRO A 745 -32.49 -9.91 5.78
N ASN A 746 -32.98 -8.81 5.20
CA ASN A 746 -32.41 -8.21 3.99
C ASN A 746 -31.29 -7.20 4.29
N GLY A 747 -31.01 -6.93 5.56
CA GLY A 747 -29.95 -6.03 6.04
C GLY A 747 -30.49 -5.03 7.05
N GLU A 748 -29.81 -4.88 8.18
CA GLU A 748 -30.10 -3.86 9.19
C GLU A 748 -29.15 -2.68 9.07
N ILE A 749 -27.87 -2.95 8.79
CA ILE A 749 -26.87 -1.93 8.48
C ILE A 749 -26.11 -2.27 7.22
N ARG A 750 -25.84 -1.25 6.42
CA ARG A 750 -25.09 -1.35 5.17
C ARG A 750 -24.01 -0.28 5.11
N GLY A 751 -22.84 -0.59 4.51
CA GLY A 751 -21.76 0.35 4.26
C GLY A 751 -21.17 0.15 2.87
N GLN A 752 -21.15 1.19 2.02
CA GLN A 752 -20.43 1.17 0.75
C GLN A 752 -18.95 1.09 1.05
N VAL A 753 -18.25 0.17 0.38
CA VAL A 753 -16.79 0.07 0.45
C VAL A 753 -16.21 1.14 -0.46
N VAL A 754 -15.49 2.09 0.13
CA VAL A 754 -14.92 3.23 -0.57
C VAL A 754 -13.42 3.21 -0.45
N ARG A 755 -12.73 3.54 -1.55
CA ARG A 755 -11.30 3.80 -1.51
C ARG A 755 -11.08 5.16 -0.87
N LEU A 756 -10.16 5.22 0.09
CA LEU A 756 -9.76 6.47 0.71
C LEU A 756 -8.91 7.29 -0.27
N VAL A 757 -9.57 7.99 -1.16
CA VAL A 757 -9.05 9.08 -1.97
C VAL A 757 -9.73 10.37 -1.54
N GLU A 758 -9.10 11.49 -1.77
CA GLU A 758 -9.39 12.87 -1.34
C GLU A 758 -10.87 13.30 -1.21
N ASN A 759 -11.77 12.68 -1.99
CA ASN A 759 -13.20 12.99 -1.96
C ASN A 759 -14.03 12.07 -1.05
N ALA A 760 -13.49 10.96 -0.58
CA ALA A 760 -14.28 9.95 0.12
C ALA A 760 -14.51 10.30 1.59
N VAL A 761 -13.60 11.01 2.25
CA VAL A 761 -13.80 11.47 3.64
C VAL A 761 -14.87 12.57 3.67
N LEU A 762 -14.92 13.44 2.68
CA LEU A 762 -16.01 14.40 2.49
C LEU A 762 -17.27 13.73 1.94
N SER A 763 -17.15 12.62 1.19
CA SER A 763 -18.28 11.85 0.63
C SER A 763 -18.78 10.75 1.57
N ALA A 764 -17.92 10.16 2.43
CA ALA A 764 -18.37 9.34 3.56
C ALA A 764 -19.07 10.19 4.64
N HIS A 765 -18.76 11.49 4.72
CA HIS A 765 -19.59 12.53 5.35
C HIS A 765 -20.63 13.09 4.36
N GLY A 766 -20.60 12.62 3.10
CA GLY A 766 -21.42 13.07 2.00
C GLY A 766 -22.85 12.53 2.07
N LYS A 767 -23.75 13.43 2.32
CA LYS A 767 -25.22 13.39 2.17
C LYS A 767 -26.04 12.53 3.13
N ASN A 768 -25.50 11.53 3.83
CA ASN A 768 -26.31 10.66 4.71
C ASN A 768 -25.66 10.24 6.04
N SER A 769 -24.49 10.78 6.44
CA SER A 769 -24.04 10.66 7.83
C SER A 769 -24.84 11.62 8.71
N MET A 770 -25.27 11.19 9.90
CA MET A 770 -25.88 12.11 10.86
C MET A 770 -24.89 13.26 11.15
N PRO A 771 -25.29 14.51 10.89
CA PRO A 771 -24.44 15.65 11.18
C PRO A 771 -24.20 15.72 12.69
N VAL A 772 -22.96 15.93 13.09
CA VAL A 772 -22.58 16.03 14.50
C VAL A 772 -22.83 17.39 15.11
N ARG A 773 -23.14 18.36 14.27
CA ARG A 773 -23.47 19.74 14.68
C ARG A 773 -24.44 20.38 13.70
N TYR A 774 -25.18 21.34 14.19
CA TYR A 774 -25.97 22.20 13.33
C TYR A 774 -25.04 22.99 12.40
N SER A 775 -25.39 23.09 11.14
CA SER A 775 -24.74 24.00 10.20
C SER A 775 -25.75 24.62 9.27
N LEU A 776 -25.46 25.82 8.80
CA LEU A 776 -26.19 26.51 7.74
C LEU A 776 -25.13 26.88 6.68
N GLU A 777 -25.26 26.35 5.48
CA GLU A 777 -24.32 26.60 4.39
C GLU A 777 -24.68 27.88 3.62
N GLN A 778 -23.69 28.36 2.84
CA GLN A 778 -23.97 29.44 1.88
C GLN A 778 -24.85 28.89 0.76
N ASN A 779 -25.91 29.61 0.41
CA ASN A 779 -26.77 29.22 -0.71
C ASN A 779 -26.00 29.15 -2.02
N TYR A 780 -26.35 28.20 -2.87
CA TYR A 780 -25.69 28.03 -4.17
C TYR A 780 -26.72 27.84 -5.28
N PRO A 781 -26.56 28.58 -6.39
CA PRO A 781 -25.61 29.65 -6.65
C PRO A 781 -25.84 30.90 -5.79
N ASN A 782 -24.77 31.70 -5.58
CA ASN A 782 -24.84 33.02 -4.94
C ASN A 782 -23.74 33.92 -5.52
N PRO A 783 -24.04 34.97 -6.30
CA PRO A 783 -25.37 35.44 -6.66
C PRO A 783 -26.23 34.44 -7.43
N PHE A 784 -27.57 34.59 -7.37
CA PHE A 784 -28.50 33.66 -8.01
C PHE A 784 -29.57 34.37 -8.85
N ASN A 785 -30.19 33.66 -9.84
CA ASN A 785 -31.25 34.17 -10.73
C ASN A 785 -32.10 33.00 -11.25
N PRO A 786 -33.40 32.96 -11.01
CA PRO A 786 -34.09 33.49 -9.82
C PRO A 786 -34.09 32.50 -8.66
N SER A 787 -33.48 31.27 -8.85
CA SER A 787 -33.54 30.20 -7.85
C SER A 787 -32.17 29.83 -7.30
N THR A 788 -32.19 29.37 -6.04
CA THR A 788 -31.00 28.92 -5.32
C THR A 788 -31.36 27.78 -4.37
N SER A 789 -30.38 26.96 -3.99
CA SER A 789 -30.50 25.92 -2.95
C SER A 789 -29.82 26.37 -1.65
N ILE A 790 -30.52 26.19 -0.52
CA ILE A 790 -29.99 26.41 0.83
C ILE A 790 -29.84 25.06 1.51
N ARG A 791 -28.61 24.73 1.93
CA ARG A 791 -28.28 23.49 2.64
C ARG A 791 -28.04 23.77 4.12
N PHE A 792 -28.49 22.86 4.97
CA PHE A 792 -28.23 22.89 6.41
C PHE A 792 -28.22 21.47 6.98
N THR A 793 -27.58 21.31 8.16
CA THR A 793 -27.45 20.02 8.85
C THR A 793 -28.04 20.10 10.25
N LEU A 794 -28.71 18.99 10.66
CA LEU A 794 -29.33 18.82 11.96
C LEU A 794 -28.73 17.59 12.66
N PRO A 795 -28.03 17.72 13.80
CA PRO A 795 -27.50 16.58 14.56
C PRO A 795 -28.59 15.80 15.29
N THR A 796 -29.72 16.41 15.58
CA THR A 796 -30.88 15.82 16.26
C THR A 796 -32.17 16.20 15.56
N SER A 797 -33.16 15.32 15.59
CA SER A 797 -34.51 15.61 15.09
C SER A 797 -35.19 16.67 15.98
N GLY A 798 -35.88 17.62 15.35
CA GLY A 798 -36.54 18.69 16.08
C GLY A 798 -37.26 19.69 15.19
N LEU A 799 -37.89 20.69 15.81
CA LEU A 799 -38.54 21.75 15.10
C LEU A 799 -37.49 22.67 14.45
N VAL A 800 -37.65 22.87 13.15
CA VAL A 800 -36.74 23.69 12.31
C VAL A 800 -37.54 24.80 11.69
N ASN A 801 -36.99 26.01 11.80
CA ASN A 801 -37.50 27.18 11.09
C ASN A 801 -36.40 27.77 10.20
N LEU A 802 -36.65 27.82 8.89
CA LEU A 802 -35.80 28.50 7.90
C LEU A 802 -36.59 29.62 7.24
N THR A 803 -36.18 30.85 7.50
CA THR A 803 -36.91 32.03 7.07
C THR A 803 -36.03 33.05 6.36
N VAL A 804 -36.54 33.64 5.28
CA VAL A 804 -35.87 34.69 4.48
C VAL A 804 -36.36 36.06 4.91
N TYR A 805 -35.44 37.02 5.00
CA TYR A 805 -35.66 38.42 5.38
C TYR A 805 -35.03 39.35 4.33
N ASN A 806 -35.64 40.54 4.19
CA ASN A 806 -35.00 41.63 3.45
C ASN A 806 -33.97 42.37 4.34
N MET A 807 -33.26 43.34 3.79
CA MET A 807 -32.24 44.12 4.51
C MET A 807 -32.80 45.01 5.64
N LEU A 808 -34.12 45.23 5.65
CA LEU A 808 -34.82 45.93 6.74
C LEU A 808 -35.24 44.98 7.88
N GLY A 809 -34.90 43.70 7.81
CA GLY A 809 -35.26 42.69 8.81
C GLY A 809 -36.73 42.21 8.69
N GLN A 810 -37.47 42.62 7.67
CA GLN A 810 -38.83 42.15 7.44
C GLN A 810 -38.81 40.74 6.84
N ARG A 811 -39.70 39.89 7.36
CA ARG A 811 -39.87 38.52 6.87
C ARG A 811 -40.43 38.52 5.44
N VAL A 812 -39.71 37.91 4.53
CA VAL A 812 -40.09 37.75 3.13
C VAL A 812 -40.90 36.46 2.94
N VAL A 813 -40.33 35.34 3.37
CA VAL A 813 -40.96 34.03 3.27
C VAL A 813 -40.34 33.05 4.29
N THR A 814 -41.16 32.13 4.81
CA THR A 814 -40.69 31.00 5.60
C THR A 814 -40.61 29.77 4.68
N LEU A 815 -39.43 29.21 4.52
CA LEU A 815 -39.16 28.08 3.66
C LEU A 815 -39.39 26.73 4.36
N VAL A 816 -39.11 26.68 5.67
CA VAL A 816 -39.29 25.50 6.52
C VAL A 816 -39.88 25.97 7.87
N ASN A 817 -40.89 25.27 8.38
CA ASN A 817 -41.41 25.45 9.75
C ASN A 817 -42.09 24.15 10.17
N GLN A 818 -41.28 23.10 10.42
CA GLN A 818 -41.79 21.76 10.78
C GLN A 818 -40.76 20.98 11.54
N ASN A 819 -41.17 19.87 12.15
CA ASN A 819 -40.23 18.88 12.69
C ASN A 819 -39.50 18.18 11.53
N MET A 820 -38.18 18.19 11.59
CA MET A 820 -37.30 17.51 10.63
C MET A 820 -36.46 16.49 11.36
N THR A 821 -36.13 15.42 10.66
CA THR A 821 -35.23 14.37 11.18
C THR A 821 -33.79 14.87 11.24
N ALA A 822 -32.96 14.29 12.10
CA ALA A 822 -31.54 14.50 12.03
C ALA A 822 -31.02 14.14 10.62
N GLY A 823 -30.05 14.88 10.10
CA GLY A 823 -29.51 14.66 8.75
C GLY A 823 -29.14 15.95 8.04
N SER A 824 -28.74 15.83 6.78
CA SER A 824 -28.50 16.94 5.86
C SER A 824 -29.75 17.22 5.04
N HIS A 825 -30.11 18.49 4.94
CA HIS A 825 -31.32 18.95 4.26
C HIS A 825 -30.97 20.00 3.20
N GLU A 826 -31.70 19.97 2.09
CA GLU A 826 -31.61 20.96 1.02
C GLU A 826 -32.99 21.52 0.73
N VAL A 827 -33.11 22.86 0.71
CA VAL A 827 -34.34 23.57 0.42
C VAL A 827 -34.11 24.50 -0.77
N LYS A 828 -34.90 24.33 -1.81
CA LYS A 828 -34.88 25.22 -2.97
C LYS A 828 -35.69 26.48 -2.66
N PHE A 829 -35.10 27.63 -3.00
CA PHE A 829 -35.75 28.93 -2.89
C PHE A 829 -35.87 29.55 -4.28
N ASP A 830 -37.11 29.86 -4.66
CA ASP A 830 -37.44 30.60 -5.87
C ASP A 830 -37.82 32.07 -5.52
N ALA A 831 -36.99 32.98 -5.95
CA ALA A 831 -37.15 34.42 -5.73
C ALA A 831 -37.65 35.14 -7.00
N SER A 832 -38.33 34.45 -7.91
CA SER A 832 -38.86 35.04 -9.17
C SER A 832 -39.76 36.27 -8.96
N ARG A 833 -40.43 36.33 -7.80
CA ARG A 833 -41.35 37.46 -7.41
C ARG A 833 -40.67 38.55 -6.60
N LEU A 834 -39.36 38.42 -6.29
CA LEU A 834 -38.65 39.40 -5.52
C LEU A 834 -37.80 40.32 -6.40
N THR A 835 -37.48 41.52 -5.91
CA THR A 835 -36.56 42.43 -6.60
C THR A 835 -35.11 42.05 -6.42
N SER A 836 -34.24 42.35 -7.42
CA SER A 836 -32.80 42.20 -7.26
C SER A 836 -32.29 42.93 -6.02
N GLY A 837 -31.38 42.30 -5.29
CA GLY A 837 -30.87 42.87 -4.05
C GLY A 837 -30.37 41.80 -3.08
N MET A 838 -29.92 42.28 -1.91
CA MET A 838 -29.42 41.45 -0.83
C MET A 838 -30.55 41.00 0.08
N TYR A 839 -30.54 39.70 0.43
CA TYR A 839 -31.47 39.09 1.38
C TYR A 839 -30.67 38.31 2.43
N LEU A 840 -31.31 38.08 3.58
CA LEU A 840 -30.79 37.26 4.65
C LEU A 840 -31.67 36.03 4.80
N TYR A 841 -31.06 34.85 5.09
CA TYR A 841 -31.84 33.71 5.54
C TYR A 841 -31.30 33.22 6.88
N ARG A 842 -32.26 32.88 7.76
CA ARG A 842 -32.01 32.49 9.14
C ARG A 842 -32.56 31.09 9.37
N LEU A 843 -31.70 30.20 9.87
CA LEU A 843 -32.07 28.89 10.38
C LEU A 843 -32.11 28.93 11.89
N SER A 844 -33.20 28.41 12.49
CA SER A 844 -33.28 28.11 13.93
C SER A 844 -33.76 26.68 14.13
N ALA A 845 -33.03 25.94 14.98
CA ALA A 845 -33.30 24.54 15.32
C ALA A 845 -32.84 24.28 16.76
N GLY A 846 -33.81 24.15 17.69
CA GLY A 846 -33.54 24.18 19.13
C GLY A 846 -32.89 25.51 19.55
N GLU A 847 -31.74 25.41 20.24
CA GLU A 847 -30.96 26.60 20.64
C GLU A 847 -30.05 27.15 19.53
N TYR A 848 -29.89 26.40 18.45
CA TYR A 848 -29.03 26.80 17.33
C TYR A 848 -29.72 27.84 16.46
N VAL A 849 -29.03 28.96 16.24
CA VAL A 849 -29.46 30.03 15.31
C VAL A 849 -28.26 30.42 14.43
N SER A 850 -28.47 30.42 13.12
CA SER A 850 -27.47 30.89 12.15
C SER A 850 -28.12 31.74 11.07
N VAL A 851 -27.37 32.74 10.57
CA VAL A 851 -27.81 33.64 9.52
C VAL A 851 -26.76 33.74 8.43
N ARG A 852 -27.21 33.77 7.18
CA ARG A 852 -26.36 33.93 5.98
C ARG A 852 -26.95 34.97 5.05
N LYS A 853 -26.11 35.56 4.21
CA LYS A 853 -26.49 36.55 3.17
C LYS A 853 -26.61 35.87 1.82
N MET A 854 -27.56 36.32 0.98
CA MET A 854 -27.68 35.87 -0.42
C MET A 854 -27.97 37.07 -1.32
N MET A 855 -27.46 37.00 -2.56
CA MET A 855 -27.63 38.11 -3.54
C MET A 855 -28.47 37.60 -4.73
N LEU A 856 -29.63 38.22 -4.92
CA LEU A 856 -30.48 38.01 -6.09
C LEU A 856 -30.08 38.99 -7.19
N LEU A 857 -29.75 38.47 -8.36
CA LEU A 857 -29.48 39.24 -9.60
C LEU A 857 -30.47 38.80 -10.66
N LYS A 858 -31.40 39.71 -11.08
CA LYS A 858 -32.28 39.47 -12.22
C LYS A 858 -31.73 40.15 -13.47
#